data_a33e8d4ad16d2451f2a8ffbc818237d0
#
_entry.id   a33e8d4ad16d2451f2a8ffbc818237d0
#
_cell.length_a   1.000
_cell.length_b   1.000
_cell.length_c   1.000
_cell.angle_alpha   90.00
_cell.angle_beta   90.00
_cell.angle_gamma   90.00
#
_symmetry.space_group_name_H-M   'P 1'
#
loop_
_entity.id
_entity.type
_entity.pdbx_description
1 polymer ?
#
loop_
_entity_poly.entity_id
_entity_poly.type
_entity_poly.pdbx_seq_one_letter_code
_entity_poly.pdbx_strand_id
1 'polypeptide(L)'
;MEEIKIRGARTHNLKNINLDLPRNRLIVITGLSGSGKSSLAFDTLYAEGQRRYVESLSAYARQFLQLMEKPDVDLIEGLSPAISIEQKATSHNPRSTVGTVTEIHDYLRLLYARAGTPYCPDHNLPLQAQSVSQMVDAALALPEDTKLMILAPAVADRKGEHSDLFDTMQAQGFVRFRIRSGGGTAHEAEAKVYEVDTLPKLKKTEKHTIEVVVDRVKVRPDIKQRLAESFETALRLADGRAIVLELDSGKEHMFSSRFACPICSYSLQELEPRLFSFNNPMGACPSCDGLGQITFFDPKRVVAFPNLSLASGAIKGWDRRNQFYFQMLQSLAAYYDFDTETPFEELPANVQQVVLHGSGEEEIPFTYMNERGRTTVRAHVFEGIIPNLERRYRETDSVAVREELAKYQNNQPCPVCHGTRLRTEARHVKVGEGEQARAIFEINGWPLRDTLTYFLTLDMQGAKREIADKIVKEITARLNFLNNVGLDYLSLERSADTLSGGEAQRIRLASQIGSGLTGVMYVLDEPSIGLHQRDNDRLIGTLKHLRDIGNSVLVVEHDEDMIRASDYVVDIGPGAGVHGGMIVAEGTPRQIEDSPASLTGQYLSGQRRIEVPSKRAAPDDERLLRIVNASGNNLRNVTAEVPVGLLTCITGVSGSGKSTLINDTLYHAVARHLYGSTPEPAAHDRIEGLEHFDKVINVDQSPIGRTPRSNPATYTGLFTPIRELFAGVPSAKERGYDPGRFSFNVKGGRCESCQGDGVLKVEMHFLPDVYVPCDVCHGKRYNRETLEVLYKGKNISEVLELTVEQAHDFFSAVPVVRRKLQTLLDVGLGYIRLGQSATTLSGGEAQRVKLSLELSKRDTGRTLYILDEPTTGLHFHDIELLLKVIHKLRDQGNTVVIIEHNLDVIKTADWLIDMGPEGGAGGGQVIARGTPEDVAKSKASFTGKYLAPLLKRG
;
A
#
# COMPACT_ATOMS: atom_id res chain seq x y z
N MET A 1 -14.71 -39.49 -0.71
CA MET A 1 -14.52 -39.21 0.73
C MET A 1 -15.29 -37.94 1.09
N GLU A 2 -16.10 -38.02 2.12
CA GLU A 2 -16.92 -36.90 2.59
C GLU A 2 -16.25 -36.09 3.71
N GLU A 3 -15.11 -36.57 4.22
CA GLU A 3 -14.39 -36.00 5.33
C GLU A 3 -12.88 -35.87 5.07
N ILE A 4 -12.26 -34.86 5.68
CA ILE A 4 -10.81 -34.71 5.81
C ILE A 4 -10.43 -35.31 7.17
N LYS A 5 -9.64 -36.39 7.16
CA LYS A 5 -9.21 -37.09 8.38
C LYS A 5 -7.78 -36.74 8.73
N ILE A 6 -7.57 -36.16 9.91
CA ILE A 6 -6.28 -35.80 10.46
C ILE A 6 -5.95 -36.70 11.60
N ARG A 7 -4.74 -37.27 11.64
CA ARG A 7 -4.25 -38.12 12.71
C ARG A 7 -2.84 -37.73 13.12
N GLY A 8 -2.65 -37.46 14.39
CA GLY A 8 -1.36 -37.20 14.97
C GLY A 8 -0.71 -35.88 14.56
N ALA A 9 -1.47 -34.80 14.40
CA ALA A 9 -0.91 -33.51 14.10
C ALA A 9 -0.16 -32.93 15.31
N ARG A 10 1.14 -32.62 15.12
CA ARG A 10 2.06 -32.16 16.16
C ARG A 10 2.83 -30.89 15.74
N THR A 11 2.44 -30.26 14.67
CA THR A 11 3.11 -29.03 14.18
C THR A 11 3.07 -27.94 15.24
N HIS A 12 4.22 -27.33 15.51
CA HIS A 12 4.40 -26.30 16.54
C HIS A 12 3.87 -26.73 17.91
N ASN A 13 2.87 -26.02 18.47
CA ASN A 13 2.30 -26.34 19.78
C ASN A 13 1.15 -27.35 19.74
N LEU A 14 0.79 -27.90 18.60
CA LEU A 14 -0.26 -28.93 18.50
C LEU A 14 0.12 -30.20 19.22
N LYS A 15 -0.81 -30.73 20.01
CA LYS A 15 -0.58 -31.89 20.91
C LYS A 15 -1.22 -33.14 20.34
N ASN A 16 -0.66 -33.72 19.31
CA ASN A 16 -1.09 -34.98 18.71
C ASN A 16 -2.60 -34.99 18.38
N ILE A 17 -3.04 -33.99 17.62
CA ILE A 17 -4.44 -33.77 17.30
C ILE A 17 -4.97 -34.83 16.34
N ASN A 18 -6.14 -35.43 16.68
CA ASN A 18 -6.95 -36.24 15.80
C ASN A 18 -8.27 -35.53 15.56
N LEU A 19 -8.61 -35.33 14.29
CA LEU A 19 -9.74 -34.50 13.90
C LEU A 19 -10.33 -34.99 12.57
N ASP A 20 -11.64 -34.99 12.46
CA ASP A 20 -12.39 -35.28 11.24
C ASP A 20 -13.20 -34.06 10.85
N LEU A 21 -12.89 -33.47 9.69
CA LEU A 21 -13.54 -32.25 9.19
C LEU A 21 -14.44 -32.62 8.01
N PRO A 22 -15.69 -32.10 7.96
CA PRO A 22 -16.56 -32.32 6.80
C PRO A 22 -16.02 -31.55 5.56
N ARG A 23 -16.08 -32.19 4.41
CA ARG A 23 -15.75 -31.54 3.12
C ARG A 23 -16.93 -30.74 2.60
N ASN A 24 -16.62 -29.75 1.76
CA ASN A 24 -17.61 -28.87 1.11
C ASN A 24 -18.50 -28.16 2.13
N ARG A 25 -17.90 -27.72 3.22
CA ARG A 25 -18.55 -26.97 4.30
C ARG A 25 -17.75 -25.72 4.64
N LEU A 26 -18.40 -24.78 5.28
CA LEU A 26 -17.76 -23.61 5.90
C LEU A 26 -17.36 -24.01 7.32
N ILE A 27 -16.05 -24.10 7.56
CA ILE A 27 -15.45 -24.53 8.82
C ILE A 27 -14.72 -23.35 9.44
N VAL A 28 -15.02 -23.02 10.69
CA VAL A 28 -14.33 -22.00 11.47
C VAL A 28 -13.42 -22.68 12.49
N ILE A 29 -12.15 -22.31 12.48
CA ILE A 29 -11.17 -22.68 13.49
C ILE A 29 -10.97 -21.47 14.41
N THR A 30 -11.32 -21.62 15.68
CA THR A 30 -11.28 -20.55 16.68
C THR A 30 -10.51 -20.98 17.94
N GLY A 31 -10.32 -20.06 18.84
CA GLY A 31 -9.61 -20.26 20.10
C GLY A 31 -8.80 -19.04 20.50
N LEU A 32 -8.16 -19.08 21.65
CA LEU A 32 -7.31 -18.00 22.15
C LEU A 32 -6.16 -17.67 21.20
N SER A 33 -5.69 -16.45 21.26
CA SER A 33 -4.47 -16.03 20.57
C SER A 33 -3.30 -16.93 20.96
N GLY A 34 -2.59 -17.48 19.96
CA GLY A 34 -1.49 -18.43 20.21
C GLY A 34 -1.91 -19.84 20.60
N SER A 35 -3.18 -20.22 20.47
CA SER A 35 -3.67 -21.56 20.80
C SER A 35 -3.28 -22.65 19.81
N GLY A 36 -2.85 -22.29 18.60
CA GLY A 36 -2.46 -23.23 17.54
C GLY A 36 -3.39 -23.27 16.33
N LYS A 37 -4.29 -22.30 16.19
CA LYS A 37 -5.23 -22.20 15.05
C LYS A 37 -4.51 -22.17 13.70
N SER A 38 -3.57 -21.24 13.56
CA SER A 38 -2.79 -21.08 12.33
C SER A 38 -1.88 -22.29 12.08
N SER A 39 -1.36 -22.91 13.13
CA SER A 39 -0.57 -24.15 13.02
C SER A 39 -1.39 -25.30 12.43
N LEU A 40 -2.67 -25.42 12.79
CA LEU A 40 -3.56 -26.41 12.21
C LEU A 40 -3.98 -26.04 10.78
N ALA A 41 -4.45 -24.82 10.57
CA ALA A 41 -5.05 -24.40 9.30
C ALA A 41 -3.99 -24.22 8.19
N PHE A 42 -2.92 -23.49 8.47
CA PHE A 42 -1.91 -23.13 7.49
C PHE A 42 -0.71 -24.07 7.50
N ASP A 43 -0.08 -24.27 8.64
CA ASP A 43 1.17 -25.05 8.73
C ASP A 43 0.94 -26.57 8.67
N THR A 44 -0.28 -27.04 8.80
CA THR A 44 -0.64 -28.46 8.68
C THR A 44 -1.52 -28.72 7.46
N LEU A 45 -2.75 -28.23 7.42
CA LEU A 45 -3.71 -28.55 6.35
C LEU A 45 -3.34 -27.93 5.02
N TYR A 46 -3.12 -26.63 4.99
CA TYR A 46 -2.73 -25.95 3.77
C TYR A 46 -1.35 -26.44 3.27
N ALA A 47 -0.37 -26.51 4.15
CA ALA A 47 0.98 -26.95 3.82
C ALA A 47 0.99 -28.35 3.19
N GLU A 48 0.26 -29.30 3.75
CA GLU A 48 0.18 -30.67 3.21
C GLU A 48 -0.60 -30.70 1.88
N GLY A 49 -1.72 -29.97 1.79
CA GLY A 49 -2.49 -29.88 0.54
C GLY A 49 -1.68 -29.29 -0.59
N GLN A 50 -0.93 -28.22 -0.34
CA GLN A 50 -0.05 -27.59 -1.31
C GLN A 50 1.14 -28.47 -1.67
N ARG A 51 1.76 -29.11 -0.69
CA ARG A 51 2.90 -30.04 -0.91
C ARG A 51 2.52 -31.17 -1.85
N ARG A 52 1.40 -31.84 -1.61
CA ARG A 52 0.90 -32.94 -2.46
C ARG A 52 0.59 -32.47 -3.89
N TYR A 53 0.02 -31.28 -4.01
CA TYR A 53 -0.24 -30.71 -5.33
C TYR A 53 1.07 -30.46 -6.09
N VAL A 54 2.05 -29.80 -5.46
CA VAL A 54 3.35 -29.51 -6.07
C VAL A 54 4.10 -30.81 -6.43
N GLU A 55 4.05 -31.83 -5.58
CA GLU A 55 4.66 -33.15 -5.87
C GLU A 55 4.04 -33.84 -7.08
N SER A 56 2.77 -33.56 -7.38
CA SER A 56 2.09 -34.12 -8.56
C SER A 56 2.54 -33.47 -9.88
N LEU A 57 3.21 -32.31 -9.82
CA LEU A 57 3.69 -31.58 -10.99
C LEU A 57 4.97 -32.21 -11.56
N SER A 58 5.27 -31.86 -12.82
CA SER A 58 6.51 -32.31 -13.46
C SER A 58 7.77 -31.82 -12.72
N ALA A 59 8.87 -32.54 -12.85
CA ALA A 59 10.15 -32.16 -12.25
C ALA A 59 10.61 -30.75 -12.63
N TYR A 60 10.33 -30.35 -13.87
CA TYR A 60 10.63 -29.01 -14.38
C TYR A 60 9.79 -27.93 -13.65
N ALA A 61 8.48 -28.12 -13.51
CA ALA A 61 7.60 -27.19 -12.80
C ALA A 61 7.98 -27.06 -11.32
N ARG A 62 8.40 -28.17 -10.68
CA ARG A 62 8.84 -28.17 -9.28
C ARG A 62 10.07 -27.33 -9.00
N GLN A 63 10.94 -27.11 -9.99
CA GLN A 63 12.13 -26.26 -9.84
C GLN A 63 11.80 -24.79 -9.60
N PHE A 64 10.62 -24.34 -10.02
CA PHE A 64 10.17 -22.96 -9.90
C PHE A 64 9.21 -22.75 -8.72
N LEU A 65 8.83 -23.81 -8.04
CA LEU A 65 7.89 -23.75 -6.91
C LEU A 65 8.60 -24.13 -5.62
N GLN A 66 8.38 -23.34 -4.59
CA GLN A 66 8.90 -23.63 -3.26
C GLN A 66 8.22 -24.87 -2.71
N LEU A 67 8.99 -25.89 -2.41
CA LEU A 67 8.50 -27.04 -1.66
C LEU A 67 8.27 -26.60 -0.22
N MET A 68 7.03 -26.71 0.25
CA MET A 68 6.73 -26.53 1.66
C MET A 68 7.29 -27.69 2.47
N GLU A 69 7.76 -27.39 3.68
CA GLU A 69 8.20 -28.44 4.61
C GLU A 69 7.03 -29.37 4.92
N LYS A 70 7.35 -30.66 5.02
CA LYS A 70 6.34 -31.65 5.42
C LYS A 70 5.91 -31.36 6.85
N PRO A 71 4.60 -31.14 7.09
CA PRO A 71 4.13 -30.93 8.46
C PRO A 71 4.32 -32.20 9.31
N ASP A 72 4.51 -32.02 10.60
CA ASP A 72 4.59 -33.14 11.56
C ASP A 72 3.19 -33.70 11.85
N VAL A 73 2.81 -34.64 11.04
CA VAL A 73 1.50 -35.31 11.10
C VAL A 73 1.65 -36.76 10.67
N ASP A 74 0.95 -37.68 11.34
CA ASP A 74 1.01 -39.09 11.01
C ASP A 74 0.26 -39.40 9.70
N LEU A 75 -0.96 -38.87 9.56
CA LEU A 75 -1.81 -39.12 8.39
C LEU A 75 -2.79 -37.98 8.17
N ILE A 76 -2.97 -37.60 6.92
CA ILE A 76 -4.09 -36.76 6.46
C ILE A 76 -4.68 -37.37 5.22
N GLU A 77 -5.98 -37.66 5.25
CA GLU A 77 -6.73 -38.18 4.13
C GLU A 77 -7.82 -37.19 3.70
N GLY A 78 -8.25 -37.26 2.44
CA GLY A 78 -9.36 -36.48 1.90
C GLY A 78 -9.05 -35.04 1.58
N LEU A 79 -7.76 -34.63 1.56
CA LEU A 79 -7.37 -33.28 1.17
C LEU A 79 -7.65 -33.01 -0.30
N SER A 80 -8.18 -31.84 -0.57
CA SER A 80 -8.24 -31.22 -1.89
C SER A 80 -7.02 -30.31 -2.12
N PRO A 81 -6.74 -29.92 -3.38
CA PRO A 81 -5.80 -28.84 -3.64
C PRO A 81 -6.16 -27.61 -2.79
N ALA A 82 -5.19 -27.03 -2.13
CA ALA A 82 -5.40 -25.96 -1.16
C ALA A 82 -4.95 -24.60 -1.70
N ILE A 83 -5.73 -23.56 -1.41
CA ILE A 83 -5.42 -22.16 -1.71
C ILE A 83 -5.47 -21.39 -0.40
N SER A 84 -4.36 -20.70 -0.09
CA SER A 84 -4.25 -19.83 1.07
C SER A 84 -4.57 -18.38 0.71
N ILE A 85 -5.35 -17.72 1.55
CA ILE A 85 -5.67 -16.30 1.44
C ILE A 85 -5.28 -15.62 2.77
N GLU A 86 -4.03 -15.20 2.85
CA GLU A 86 -3.43 -14.57 4.02
C GLU A 86 -3.45 -13.04 3.93
N GLN A 87 -3.25 -12.37 5.07
CA GLN A 87 -3.21 -10.91 5.17
C GLN A 87 -1.87 -10.29 4.76
N LYS A 88 -0.99 -11.01 4.09
CA LYS A 88 0.30 -10.44 3.65
C LYS A 88 0.08 -9.26 2.71
N ALA A 89 0.87 -8.21 2.90
CA ALA A 89 0.86 -7.03 2.05
C ALA A 89 0.99 -7.42 0.58
N THR A 90 0.22 -6.75 -0.25
CA THR A 90 0.37 -6.79 -1.70
C THR A 90 1.70 -6.16 -2.11
N SER A 91 2.08 -6.34 -3.36
CA SER A 91 3.29 -5.78 -3.95
C SER A 91 3.53 -4.32 -3.56
N HIS A 92 4.76 -3.99 -3.17
CA HIS A 92 5.21 -2.60 -2.99
C HIS A 92 5.49 -1.86 -4.32
N ASN A 93 5.04 -2.41 -5.43
CA ASN A 93 5.21 -1.79 -6.73
C ASN A 93 4.21 -0.63 -6.90
N PRO A 94 4.67 0.63 -7.04
CA PRO A 94 3.79 1.79 -7.19
C PRO A 94 2.97 1.78 -8.48
N ARG A 95 3.27 0.87 -9.40
CA ARG A 95 2.52 0.66 -10.65
C ARG A 95 1.38 -0.34 -10.50
N SER A 96 1.28 -1.02 -9.37
CA SER A 96 0.16 -1.93 -9.08
C SER A 96 -1.02 -1.15 -8.51
N THR A 97 -2.19 -1.34 -9.09
CA THR A 97 -3.45 -0.74 -8.65
C THR A 97 -4.51 -1.82 -8.42
N VAL A 98 -5.59 -1.47 -7.75
CA VAL A 98 -6.74 -2.38 -7.60
C VAL A 98 -7.19 -2.90 -8.96
N GLY A 99 -7.29 -2.02 -9.97
CA GLY A 99 -7.69 -2.41 -11.32
C GLY A 99 -6.73 -3.40 -12.00
N THR A 100 -5.42 -3.27 -11.79
CA THR A 100 -4.43 -4.19 -12.38
C THR A 100 -4.36 -5.53 -11.65
N VAL A 101 -4.47 -5.52 -10.33
CA VAL A 101 -4.42 -6.75 -9.51
C VAL A 101 -5.66 -7.64 -9.74
N THR A 102 -6.81 -7.00 -10.00
CA THR A 102 -8.08 -7.70 -10.27
C THR A 102 -8.28 -8.04 -11.73
N GLU A 103 -7.34 -7.69 -12.60
CA GLU A 103 -7.45 -7.83 -14.07
C GLU A 103 -8.57 -7.01 -14.71
N ILE A 104 -9.35 -6.25 -13.94
CA ILE A 104 -10.42 -5.40 -14.47
C ILE A 104 -9.86 -4.37 -15.46
N HIS A 105 -8.68 -3.85 -15.18
CA HIS A 105 -8.01 -2.89 -16.05
C HIS A 105 -7.69 -3.47 -17.43
N ASP A 106 -7.39 -4.76 -17.54
CA ASP A 106 -7.13 -5.42 -18.81
C ASP A 106 -8.40 -5.48 -19.67
N TYR A 107 -9.54 -5.78 -19.07
CA TYR A 107 -10.83 -5.73 -19.75
C TYR A 107 -11.26 -4.30 -20.10
N LEU A 108 -10.98 -3.32 -19.24
CA LEU A 108 -11.23 -1.91 -19.56
C LEU A 108 -10.41 -1.44 -20.75
N ARG A 109 -9.13 -1.77 -20.79
CA ARG A 109 -8.28 -1.44 -21.94
C ARG A 109 -8.82 -2.03 -23.24
N LEU A 110 -9.25 -3.29 -23.19
CA LEU A 110 -9.86 -3.95 -24.34
C LEU A 110 -11.17 -3.29 -24.75
N LEU A 111 -12.03 -2.95 -23.79
CA LEU A 111 -13.30 -2.26 -24.03
C LEU A 111 -13.08 -0.91 -24.72
N TYR A 112 -12.18 -0.10 -24.20
CA TYR A 112 -11.87 1.22 -24.76
C TYR A 112 -11.22 1.13 -26.15
N ALA A 113 -10.39 0.13 -26.39
CA ALA A 113 -9.77 -0.10 -27.68
C ALA A 113 -10.77 -0.57 -28.76
N ARG A 114 -11.75 -1.36 -28.36
CA ARG A 114 -12.70 -1.99 -29.32
C ARG A 114 -14.04 -1.26 -29.44
N ALA A 115 -14.51 -0.64 -28.39
CA ALA A 115 -15.80 0.03 -28.34
C ALA A 115 -15.72 1.53 -28.01
N GLY A 116 -14.52 2.06 -27.72
CA GLY A 116 -14.32 3.46 -27.43
C GLY A 116 -14.45 4.36 -28.66
N THR A 117 -14.83 5.60 -28.41
CA THR A 117 -14.86 6.67 -29.42
C THR A 117 -13.84 7.72 -29.03
N PRO A 118 -12.81 7.98 -29.85
CA PRO A 118 -11.85 9.05 -29.57
C PRO A 118 -12.47 10.43 -29.80
N TYR A 119 -12.05 11.38 -28.97
CA TYR A 119 -12.48 12.77 -29.05
C TYR A 119 -11.27 13.69 -29.25
N CYS A 120 -11.49 14.82 -29.90
CA CYS A 120 -10.47 15.85 -30.03
C CYS A 120 -10.21 16.51 -28.68
N PRO A 121 -8.95 16.62 -28.22
CA PRO A 121 -8.61 17.27 -26.95
C PRO A 121 -9.05 18.73 -26.85
N ASP A 122 -8.98 19.47 -27.96
CA ASP A 122 -9.25 20.90 -27.99
C ASP A 122 -10.74 21.24 -28.20
N HIS A 123 -11.44 20.44 -29.01
CA HIS A 123 -12.82 20.73 -29.41
C HIS A 123 -13.86 19.84 -28.74
N ASN A 124 -13.40 18.77 -28.06
CA ASN A 124 -14.27 17.77 -27.42
C ASN A 124 -15.36 17.19 -28.36
N LEU A 125 -15.03 17.07 -29.65
CA LEU A 125 -15.87 16.45 -30.66
C LEU A 125 -15.36 15.04 -30.98
N PRO A 126 -16.25 14.10 -31.26
CA PRO A 126 -15.84 12.76 -31.68
C PRO A 126 -15.03 12.84 -32.99
N LEU A 127 -13.93 12.10 -33.02
CA LEU A 127 -13.12 12.00 -34.23
C LEU A 127 -13.85 11.14 -35.26
N GLN A 128 -13.89 11.67 -36.48
CA GLN A 128 -14.57 11.05 -37.60
C GLN A 128 -13.56 10.64 -38.68
N ALA A 129 -13.95 9.67 -39.49
CA ALA A 129 -13.18 9.33 -40.68
C ALA A 129 -13.14 10.52 -41.63
N GLN A 130 -11.92 10.98 -41.99
CA GLN A 130 -11.75 12.02 -43.02
C GLN A 130 -11.86 11.39 -44.40
N SER A 131 -12.60 12.05 -45.29
CA SER A 131 -12.57 11.70 -46.70
C SER A 131 -11.30 12.23 -47.40
N VAL A 132 -10.90 11.59 -48.50
CA VAL A 132 -9.76 12.06 -49.28
C VAL A 132 -9.97 13.52 -49.76
N SER A 133 -11.20 13.90 -50.08
CA SER A 133 -11.54 15.30 -50.43
C SER A 133 -11.23 16.27 -49.28
N GLN A 134 -11.56 15.94 -48.05
CA GLN A 134 -11.28 16.78 -46.88
C GLN A 134 -9.78 16.87 -46.62
N MET A 135 -9.01 15.80 -46.82
CA MET A 135 -7.55 15.81 -46.67
C MET A 135 -6.93 16.73 -47.73
N VAL A 136 -7.39 16.65 -48.96
CA VAL A 136 -6.95 17.52 -50.07
C VAL A 136 -7.24 18.98 -49.77
N ASP A 137 -8.46 19.30 -49.35
CA ASP A 137 -8.87 20.66 -49.02
C ASP A 137 -8.03 21.22 -47.86
N ALA A 138 -7.72 20.41 -46.82
CA ALA A 138 -6.86 20.80 -45.73
C ALA A 138 -5.40 21.10 -46.19
N ALA A 139 -4.87 20.27 -47.07
CA ALA A 139 -3.54 20.50 -47.65
C ALA A 139 -3.48 21.76 -48.55
N LEU A 140 -4.52 22.01 -49.32
CA LEU A 140 -4.64 23.19 -50.18
C LEU A 140 -4.92 24.48 -49.40
N ALA A 141 -5.40 24.40 -48.18
CA ALA A 141 -5.57 25.55 -47.26
C ALA A 141 -4.24 26.11 -46.72
N LEU A 142 -3.13 25.39 -46.92
CA LEU A 142 -1.79 25.87 -46.57
C LEU A 142 -1.39 27.02 -47.55
N PRO A 143 -0.44 27.88 -47.16
CA PRO A 143 0.01 28.99 -48.04
C PRO A 143 0.44 28.48 -49.41
N GLU A 144 0.12 29.25 -50.45
CA GLU A 144 0.52 28.93 -51.83
C GLU A 144 2.05 28.82 -51.99
N ASP A 145 2.50 27.93 -52.82
CA ASP A 145 3.91 27.55 -53.04
C ASP A 145 4.60 26.86 -51.85
N THR A 146 3.92 26.54 -50.78
CA THR A 146 4.47 25.68 -49.69
C THR A 146 4.87 24.33 -50.27
N LYS A 147 6.10 23.92 -49.99
CA LYS A 147 6.62 22.60 -50.42
C LYS A 147 6.18 21.51 -49.45
N LEU A 148 5.43 20.56 -49.96
CA LEU A 148 4.88 19.46 -49.19
C LEU A 148 5.50 18.13 -49.60
N MET A 149 5.68 17.25 -48.62
CA MET A 149 6.01 15.84 -48.82
C MET A 149 4.87 15.00 -48.24
N ILE A 150 4.29 14.14 -49.07
CA ILE A 150 3.23 13.21 -48.66
C ILE A 150 3.86 11.89 -48.29
N LEU A 151 3.62 11.46 -47.09
CA LEU A 151 4.25 10.32 -46.44
C LEU A 151 3.19 9.27 -46.06
N ALA A 152 3.53 8.00 -46.26
CA ALA A 152 2.76 6.87 -45.74
C ALA A 152 3.51 6.22 -44.57
N PRO A 153 3.02 6.32 -43.32
CA PRO A 153 3.67 5.71 -42.15
C PRO A 153 3.46 4.20 -42.14
N ALA A 154 4.33 3.47 -42.84
CA ALA A 154 4.21 2.02 -43.01
C ALA A 154 4.63 1.25 -41.74
N VAL A 155 5.63 1.75 -41.01
CA VAL A 155 6.07 1.18 -39.71
C VAL A 155 6.16 2.30 -38.69
N ALA A 156 5.53 2.10 -37.52
CA ALA A 156 5.57 3.04 -36.42
C ALA A 156 6.13 2.35 -35.17
N ASP A 157 7.29 2.82 -34.69
CA ASP A 157 7.94 2.41 -33.43
C ASP A 157 8.05 0.87 -33.23
N ARG A 158 8.48 0.14 -34.28
CA ARG A 158 8.62 -1.33 -34.25
C ARG A 158 10.07 -1.73 -34.40
N LYS A 159 10.48 -2.77 -33.64
CA LYS A 159 11.80 -3.41 -33.76
C LYS A 159 11.88 -4.27 -35.01
N GLY A 160 13.01 -4.30 -35.65
CA GLY A 160 13.27 -5.15 -36.81
C GLY A 160 14.17 -4.47 -37.85
N GLU A 161 14.71 -5.28 -38.76
CA GLU A 161 15.51 -4.79 -39.90
C GLU A 161 14.63 -4.27 -41.04
N HIS A 162 13.36 -4.70 -41.11
CA HIS A 162 12.34 -4.30 -42.08
C HIS A 162 12.74 -4.41 -43.56
N SER A 163 13.70 -5.29 -43.90
CA SER A 163 14.19 -5.50 -45.25
C SER A 163 13.06 -5.86 -46.25
N ASP A 164 12.16 -6.75 -45.84
CA ASP A 164 11.02 -7.17 -46.63
C ASP A 164 10.07 -6.02 -47.00
N LEU A 165 9.93 -5.04 -46.12
CA LEU A 165 9.15 -3.83 -46.39
C LEU A 165 9.80 -3.00 -47.47
N PHE A 166 11.12 -2.75 -47.39
CA PHE A 166 11.85 -1.98 -48.41
C PHE A 166 11.79 -2.65 -49.76
N ASP A 167 12.00 -3.99 -49.81
CA ASP A 167 11.92 -4.76 -51.07
C ASP A 167 10.51 -4.70 -51.67
N THR A 168 9.45 -4.84 -50.87
CA THR A 168 8.07 -4.76 -51.30
C THR A 168 7.73 -3.35 -51.84
N MET A 169 8.14 -2.30 -51.15
CA MET A 169 7.89 -0.92 -51.54
C MET A 169 8.67 -0.54 -52.81
N GLN A 170 9.90 -1.01 -52.92
CA GLN A 170 10.72 -0.82 -54.13
C GLN A 170 10.09 -1.50 -55.34
N ALA A 171 9.58 -2.71 -55.18
CA ALA A 171 8.85 -3.42 -56.23
C ALA A 171 7.57 -2.67 -56.71
N GLN A 172 6.98 -1.85 -55.82
CA GLN A 172 5.84 -0.97 -56.13
C GLN A 172 6.25 0.40 -56.72
N GLY A 173 7.55 0.66 -56.86
CA GLY A 173 8.08 1.90 -57.48
C GLY A 173 8.39 3.02 -56.49
N PHE A 174 8.35 2.78 -55.23
CA PHE A 174 8.74 3.78 -54.21
C PHE A 174 10.27 3.74 -53.97
N VAL A 175 10.91 4.89 -54.11
CA VAL A 175 12.37 5.00 -54.10
C VAL A 175 12.92 5.83 -52.94
N ARG A 176 12.07 6.37 -52.06
CA ARG A 176 12.46 7.22 -50.96
C ARG A 176 11.72 6.87 -49.70
N PHE A 177 12.46 6.85 -48.60
CA PHE A 177 11.94 6.55 -47.26
C PHE A 177 12.47 7.55 -46.27
N ARG A 178 11.57 7.97 -45.35
CA ARG A 178 11.98 8.77 -44.19
C ARG A 178 12.04 7.85 -43.00
N ILE A 179 13.21 7.80 -42.32
CA ILE A 179 13.47 6.85 -41.26
C ILE A 179 13.88 7.62 -39.99
N ARG A 180 13.33 7.20 -38.89
CA ARG A 180 13.74 7.56 -37.52
C ARG A 180 14.15 6.27 -36.81
N SER A 181 15.32 6.26 -36.16
CA SER A 181 15.82 5.15 -35.37
C SER A 181 16.21 5.61 -33.98
N GLY A 182 15.86 4.84 -32.96
CA GLY A 182 16.20 5.11 -31.56
C GLY A 182 15.00 5.09 -30.62
N GLY A 183 15.18 4.50 -29.44
CA GLY A 183 14.19 4.34 -28.38
C GLY A 183 14.17 5.49 -27.38
N GLY A 184 14.19 6.73 -27.82
CA GLY A 184 13.94 7.95 -27.00
C GLY A 184 12.55 8.49 -27.26
N THR A 185 12.08 9.40 -26.40
CA THR A 185 10.84 10.16 -26.61
C THR A 185 10.78 10.72 -28.04
N ALA A 186 9.62 10.66 -28.66
CA ALA A 186 9.37 10.88 -30.09
C ALA A 186 9.87 12.23 -30.70
N HIS A 187 10.56 13.05 -29.93
CA HIS A 187 11.09 14.38 -30.33
C HIS A 187 12.61 14.47 -30.49
N GLU A 188 13.39 13.44 -30.13
CA GLU A 188 14.87 13.55 -30.11
C GLU A 188 15.59 12.84 -31.26
N ALA A 189 14.95 11.97 -32.01
CA ALA A 189 15.56 11.32 -33.16
C ALA A 189 15.27 12.11 -34.44
N GLU A 190 16.32 12.70 -35.02
CA GLU A 190 16.22 13.42 -36.27
C GLU A 190 15.81 12.48 -37.41
N ALA A 191 14.66 12.78 -38.04
CA ALA A 191 14.16 11.99 -39.16
C ALA A 191 14.94 12.36 -40.44
N LYS A 192 15.53 11.34 -41.11
CA LYS A 192 16.26 11.52 -42.35
C LYS A 192 15.60 10.80 -43.50
N VAL A 193 15.62 11.42 -44.67
CA VAL A 193 15.13 10.86 -45.91
C VAL A 193 16.31 10.19 -46.64
N TYR A 194 16.12 8.93 -46.99
CA TYR A 194 17.09 8.10 -47.71
C TYR A 194 16.51 7.66 -49.04
N GLU A 195 17.34 7.58 -50.05
CA GLU A 195 17.01 6.87 -51.30
C GLU A 195 17.27 5.38 -51.15
N VAL A 196 16.63 4.58 -52.00
CA VAL A 196 16.70 3.13 -51.88
C VAL A 196 18.12 2.60 -51.96
N ASP A 197 19.00 3.27 -52.77
CA ASP A 197 20.41 2.91 -52.91
C ASP A 197 21.29 3.29 -51.71
N THR A 198 20.81 4.13 -50.83
CA THR A 198 21.50 4.63 -49.64
C THR A 198 20.87 4.27 -48.32
N LEU A 199 19.99 3.28 -48.31
CA LEU A 199 19.28 2.82 -47.13
C LEU A 199 20.25 2.32 -46.04
N PRO A 200 20.13 2.79 -44.78
CA PRO A 200 20.94 2.26 -43.70
C PRO A 200 20.52 0.84 -43.31
N LYS A 201 21.45 0.02 -42.86
CA LYS A 201 21.12 -1.27 -42.23
C LYS A 201 20.53 -1.00 -40.86
N LEU A 202 19.25 -1.32 -40.71
CA LEU A 202 18.55 -1.14 -39.45
C LEU A 202 18.89 -2.26 -38.47
N LYS A 203 19.00 -1.93 -37.19
CA LYS A 203 19.33 -2.92 -36.15
C LYS A 203 18.07 -3.62 -35.66
N LYS A 204 18.09 -4.94 -35.57
CA LYS A 204 16.98 -5.77 -35.04
C LYS A 204 16.48 -5.39 -33.65
N THR A 205 17.38 -4.87 -32.80
CA THR A 205 17.11 -4.57 -31.41
C THR A 205 16.58 -3.16 -31.19
N GLU A 206 16.74 -2.27 -32.15
CA GLU A 206 16.27 -0.89 -32.08
C GLU A 206 14.87 -0.74 -32.69
N LYS A 207 14.13 0.23 -32.20
CA LYS A 207 12.82 0.59 -32.74
C LYS A 207 13.00 1.57 -33.89
N HIS A 208 12.21 1.38 -34.93
CA HIS A 208 12.26 2.19 -36.12
C HIS A 208 10.85 2.68 -36.50
N THR A 209 10.78 3.91 -36.99
CA THR A 209 9.63 4.46 -37.70
C THR A 209 10.04 4.68 -39.15
N ILE A 210 9.30 4.07 -40.08
CA ILE A 210 9.58 4.10 -41.51
C ILE A 210 8.38 4.65 -42.23
N GLU A 211 8.58 5.73 -42.95
CA GLU A 211 7.56 6.41 -43.73
C GLU A 211 7.95 6.37 -45.22
N VAL A 212 7.05 5.90 -46.04
CA VAL A 212 7.27 5.88 -47.50
C VAL A 212 6.94 7.26 -48.07
N VAL A 213 7.85 7.84 -48.81
CA VAL A 213 7.61 9.10 -49.55
C VAL A 213 6.77 8.80 -50.77
N VAL A 214 5.49 9.19 -50.72
CA VAL A 214 4.55 8.96 -51.83
C VAL A 214 4.65 10.02 -52.92
N ASP A 215 4.71 11.29 -52.50
CA ASP A 215 4.80 12.38 -53.48
C ASP A 215 5.48 13.63 -52.83
N ARG A 216 5.97 14.53 -53.71
CA ARG A 216 6.47 15.84 -53.36
C ARG A 216 5.80 16.85 -54.25
N VAL A 217 5.08 17.80 -53.64
CA VAL A 217 4.26 18.76 -54.37
C VAL A 217 4.44 20.16 -53.77
N LYS A 218 4.08 21.19 -54.59
CA LYS A 218 3.87 22.55 -54.08
C LYS A 218 2.39 22.86 -54.03
N VAL A 219 1.95 23.56 -53.00
CA VAL A 219 0.55 23.96 -52.84
C VAL A 219 0.16 24.90 -54.01
N ARG A 220 -0.69 24.43 -54.92
CA ARG A 220 -1.30 25.18 -56.02
C ARG A 220 -2.71 24.65 -56.28
N PRO A 221 -3.61 25.51 -56.76
CA PRO A 221 -5.00 25.10 -57.06
C PRO A 221 -5.14 23.96 -58.09
N ASP A 222 -4.20 23.85 -58.99
CA ASP A 222 -4.22 22.89 -60.14
C ASP A 222 -3.77 21.48 -59.77
N ILE A 223 -3.26 21.25 -58.58
CA ILE A 223 -2.77 19.89 -58.14
C ILE A 223 -3.82 19.05 -57.39
N LYS A 224 -5.05 19.51 -57.31
CA LYS A 224 -6.13 18.84 -56.53
C LYS A 224 -6.29 17.36 -56.85
N GLN A 225 -6.29 16.98 -58.10
CA GLN A 225 -6.40 15.59 -58.56
C GLN A 225 -5.16 14.80 -58.16
N ARG A 226 -3.97 15.34 -58.38
CA ARG A 226 -2.69 14.71 -58.02
C ARG A 226 -2.60 14.46 -56.51
N LEU A 227 -3.03 15.44 -55.71
CA LEU A 227 -3.10 15.29 -54.25
C LEU A 227 -4.06 14.15 -53.83
N ALA A 228 -5.22 14.07 -54.46
CA ALA A 228 -6.19 13.00 -54.18
C ALA A 228 -5.58 11.63 -54.43
N GLU A 229 -4.93 11.43 -55.58
CA GLU A 229 -4.25 10.18 -55.95
C GLU A 229 -3.08 9.86 -54.97
N SER A 230 -2.34 10.89 -54.54
CA SER A 230 -1.27 10.70 -53.56
C SER A 230 -1.79 10.32 -52.18
N PHE A 231 -2.88 10.95 -51.73
CA PHE A 231 -3.54 10.56 -50.47
C PHE A 231 -4.12 9.15 -50.53
N GLU A 232 -4.82 8.78 -51.59
CA GLU A 232 -5.33 7.42 -51.76
C GLU A 232 -4.21 6.38 -51.70
N THR A 233 -3.09 6.67 -52.36
CA THR A 233 -1.89 5.81 -52.29
C THR A 233 -1.33 5.70 -50.90
N ALA A 234 -1.15 6.84 -50.20
CA ALA A 234 -0.63 6.87 -48.83
C ALA A 234 -1.55 6.10 -47.87
N LEU A 235 -2.85 6.32 -47.94
CA LEU A 235 -3.85 5.62 -47.12
C LEU A 235 -3.85 4.10 -47.33
N ARG A 236 -3.68 3.66 -48.59
CA ARG A 236 -3.59 2.22 -48.93
C ARG A 236 -2.33 1.58 -48.35
N LEU A 237 -1.18 2.28 -48.42
CA LEU A 237 0.11 1.78 -47.92
C LEU A 237 0.22 1.73 -46.41
N ALA A 238 -0.44 2.67 -45.73
CA ALA A 238 -0.32 2.86 -44.28
C ALA A 238 -1.62 2.63 -43.53
N ASP A 239 -2.48 1.76 -44.01
CA ASP A 239 -3.72 1.33 -43.37
C ASP A 239 -4.60 2.52 -42.91
N GLY A 240 -4.88 3.43 -43.85
CA GLY A 240 -5.77 4.56 -43.64
C GLY A 240 -5.11 5.81 -43.01
N ARG A 241 -3.78 5.91 -43.03
CA ARG A 241 -3.04 7.04 -42.50
C ARG A 241 -2.18 7.73 -43.58
N ALA A 242 -2.06 9.05 -43.45
CA ALA A 242 -1.18 9.84 -44.27
C ALA A 242 -0.57 10.99 -43.46
N ILE A 243 0.64 11.37 -43.79
CA ILE A 243 1.33 12.53 -43.19
C ILE A 243 1.70 13.51 -44.29
N VAL A 244 1.44 14.78 -44.06
CA VAL A 244 1.90 15.86 -44.91
C VAL A 244 2.97 16.65 -44.14
N LEU A 245 4.18 16.62 -44.64
CA LEU A 245 5.31 17.36 -44.09
C LEU A 245 5.55 18.63 -44.88
N GLU A 246 5.52 19.78 -44.20
CA GLU A 246 6.02 21.05 -44.78
C GLU A 246 7.54 21.03 -44.75
N LEU A 247 8.16 21.05 -45.94
CA LEU A 247 9.62 20.88 -46.02
C LEU A 247 10.40 22.08 -45.48
N ASP A 248 9.83 23.31 -45.54
CA ASP A 248 10.50 24.53 -45.12
C ASP A 248 10.36 24.77 -43.60
N SER A 249 9.23 24.38 -42.96
CA SER A 249 8.97 24.56 -41.54
C SER A 249 9.22 23.33 -40.71
N GLY A 250 9.27 22.13 -41.32
CA GLY A 250 9.34 20.86 -40.64
C GLY A 250 8.05 20.43 -39.94
N LYS A 251 6.95 21.19 -40.13
CA LYS A 251 5.67 20.90 -39.52
C LYS A 251 4.97 19.69 -40.17
N GLU A 252 4.46 18.79 -39.35
CA GLU A 252 3.76 17.59 -39.79
C GLU A 252 2.25 17.75 -39.57
N HIS A 253 1.47 17.41 -40.59
CA HIS A 253 0.02 17.34 -40.52
C HIS A 253 -0.40 15.86 -40.71
N MET A 254 -1.05 15.29 -39.71
CA MET A 254 -1.52 13.90 -39.76
C MET A 254 -2.95 13.84 -40.22
N PHE A 255 -3.25 12.87 -41.11
CA PHE A 255 -4.58 12.59 -41.64
C PHE A 255 -4.93 11.12 -41.43
N SER A 256 -6.20 10.85 -41.19
CA SER A 256 -6.68 9.49 -41.03
C SER A 256 -8.03 9.32 -41.70
N SER A 257 -8.17 8.25 -42.45
CA SER A 257 -9.47 7.85 -42.99
C SER A 257 -10.38 7.21 -41.93
N ARG A 258 -9.87 7.03 -40.71
CA ARG A 258 -10.61 6.41 -39.62
C ARG A 258 -10.98 7.39 -38.51
N PHE A 259 -10.01 8.22 -38.03
CA PHE A 259 -10.19 9.11 -36.86
C PHE A 259 -9.57 10.48 -37.08
N ALA A 260 -10.37 11.51 -37.34
CA ALA A 260 -9.90 12.88 -37.41
C ALA A 260 -10.93 13.88 -36.88
N CYS A 261 -10.47 14.98 -36.30
CA CYS A 261 -11.33 16.07 -35.84
C CYS A 261 -11.88 16.86 -37.06
N PRO A 262 -13.19 17.10 -37.11
CA PRO A 262 -13.77 17.85 -38.23
C PRO A 262 -13.38 19.33 -38.30
N ILE A 263 -12.87 19.91 -37.19
CA ILE A 263 -12.48 21.32 -37.08
C ILE A 263 -10.98 21.52 -37.29
N CYS A 264 -10.13 20.87 -36.47
CA CYS A 264 -8.68 21.08 -36.44
C CYS A 264 -7.87 19.97 -37.12
N SER A 265 -8.52 18.98 -37.68
CA SER A 265 -7.88 17.80 -38.29
C SER A 265 -6.94 17.02 -37.36
N TYR A 266 -7.02 17.23 -36.05
CA TYR A 266 -6.35 16.34 -35.08
C TYR A 266 -6.71 14.90 -35.37
N SER A 267 -5.71 14.02 -35.56
CA SER A 267 -5.97 12.63 -35.90
C SER A 267 -5.25 11.68 -34.97
N LEU A 268 -5.89 10.53 -34.71
CA LEU A 268 -5.38 9.44 -33.93
C LEU A 268 -5.03 8.27 -34.83
N GLN A 269 -3.90 7.60 -34.58
CA GLN A 269 -3.45 6.51 -35.43
C GLN A 269 -4.34 5.30 -35.35
N GLU A 270 -4.45 4.71 -34.19
CA GLU A 270 -5.25 3.49 -33.94
C GLU A 270 -5.54 3.36 -32.44
N LEU A 271 -6.71 2.80 -32.10
CA LEU A 271 -7.04 2.43 -30.74
C LEU A 271 -6.54 1.00 -30.46
N GLU A 272 -5.43 0.91 -29.74
CA GLU A 272 -4.90 -0.37 -29.25
C GLU A 272 -5.04 -0.44 -27.72
N PRO A 273 -5.19 -1.66 -27.13
CA PRO A 273 -5.23 -1.79 -25.68
C PRO A 273 -4.02 -1.21 -24.96
N ARG A 274 -2.85 -1.20 -25.61
CA ARG A 274 -1.61 -0.61 -25.08
C ARG A 274 -1.70 0.91 -24.86
N LEU A 275 -2.52 1.61 -25.61
CA LEU A 275 -2.76 3.04 -25.45
C LEU A 275 -3.36 3.39 -24.09
N PHE A 276 -4.11 2.48 -23.49
CA PHE A 276 -4.78 2.66 -22.21
C PHE A 276 -4.00 2.09 -21.02
N SER A 277 -2.78 1.61 -21.25
CA SER A 277 -1.91 1.08 -20.20
C SER A 277 -0.91 2.11 -19.74
N PHE A 278 -0.97 2.47 -18.46
CA PHE A 278 0.05 3.33 -17.85
C PHE A 278 1.37 2.59 -17.56
N ASN A 279 1.42 1.27 -17.75
CA ASN A 279 2.64 0.46 -17.65
C ASN A 279 3.34 0.25 -19.00
N ASN A 280 2.77 0.80 -20.07
CA ASN A 280 3.34 0.74 -21.40
C ASN A 280 3.70 2.16 -21.88
N PRO A 281 4.87 2.40 -22.44
CA PRO A 281 5.28 3.72 -22.94
C PRO A 281 4.30 4.35 -23.94
N MET A 282 3.53 3.53 -24.66
CA MET A 282 2.52 3.99 -25.61
C MET A 282 1.34 4.69 -24.94
N GLY A 283 1.00 4.29 -23.71
CA GLY A 283 -0.14 4.84 -22.96
C GLY A 283 0.25 5.67 -21.76
N ALA A 284 1.44 5.48 -21.23
CA ALA A 284 1.93 6.18 -20.05
C ALA A 284 2.17 7.67 -20.30
N CYS A 285 1.80 8.51 -19.35
CA CYS A 285 2.18 9.94 -19.38
C CYS A 285 3.71 10.07 -19.42
N PRO A 286 4.28 10.76 -20.41
CA PRO A 286 5.73 10.85 -20.57
C PRO A 286 6.41 11.67 -19.46
N SER A 287 5.69 12.55 -18.78
CA SER A 287 6.23 13.38 -17.70
C SER A 287 6.45 12.61 -16.39
N CYS A 288 5.57 11.66 -16.07
CA CYS A 288 5.64 10.88 -14.84
C CYS A 288 5.82 9.37 -15.07
N ASP A 289 6.10 8.95 -16.30
CA ASP A 289 6.23 7.52 -16.68
C ASP A 289 5.06 6.64 -16.20
N GLY A 290 3.85 7.19 -16.20
CA GLY A 290 2.66 6.48 -15.77
C GLY A 290 2.50 6.33 -14.25
N LEU A 291 3.27 7.03 -13.44
CA LEU A 291 3.14 7.02 -11.98
C LEU A 291 2.00 7.91 -11.47
N GLY A 292 1.56 8.89 -12.26
CA GLY A 292 0.51 9.85 -11.89
C GLY A 292 0.97 10.95 -10.94
N GLN A 293 2.17 10.83 -10.42
CA GLN A 293 2.75 11.77 -9.48
C GLN A 293 4.23 11.98 -9.77
N ILE A 294 4.75 13.11 -9.38
CA ILE A 294 6.18 13.43 -9.45
C ILE A 294 6.70 13.73 -8.05
N THR A 295 7.91 13.29 -7.79
CA THR A 295 8.61 13.58 -6.54
C THR A 295 9.42 14.86 -6.70
N PHE A 296 9.34 15.74 -5.74
CA PHE A 296 10.08 17.00 -5.73
C PHE A 296 10.61 17.29 -4.32
N PHE A 297 11.66 18.09 -4.22
CA PHE A 297 12.13 18.58 -2.94
C PHE A 297 11.22 19.73 -2.48
N ASP A 298 10.51 19.48 -1.39
CA ASP A 298 9.49 20.39 -0.87
C ASP A 298 10.13 21.51 -0.05
N PRO A 299 9.97 22.77 -0.44
CA PRO A 299 10.50 23.90 0.35
C PRO A 299 10.08 23.88 1.81
N LYS A 300 8.88 23.42 2.13
CA LYS A 300 8.39 23.32 3.51
C LYS A 300 9.10 22.24 4.33
N ARG A 301 9.61 21.22 3.68
CA ARG A 301 10.42 20.17 4.33
C ARG A 301 11.89 20.55 4.39
N VAL A 302 12.39 21.24 3.39
CA VAL A 302 13.78 21.75 3.35
C VAL A 302 13.98 22.79 4.45
N VAL A 303 13.06 23.74 4.57
CA VAL A 303 13.04 24.71 5.68
C VAL A 303 12.26 24.08 6.84
N ALA A 304 12.90 23.22 7.60
CA ALA A 304 12.25 22.47 8.68
C ALA A 304 11.82 23.39 9.85
N PHE A 305 12.56 24.45 10.08
CA PHE A 305 12.33 25.37 11.20
C PHE A 305 12.32 26.84 10.72
N PRO A 306 11.21 27.30 10.10
CA PRO A 306 11.14 28.64 9.55
C PRO A 306 11.25 29.77 10.59
N ASN A 307 10.96 29.47 11.86
CA ASN A 307 11.12 30.39 12.98
C ASN A 307 12.57 30.56 13.44
N LEU A 308 13.50 29.71 12.99
CA LEU A 308 14.94 29.83 13.23
C LEU A 308 15.61 30.60 12.10
N SER A 309 16.77 31.20 12.42
CA SER A 309 17.65 31.81 11.42
C SER A 309 18.43 30.75 10.64
N LEU A 310 18.96 31.12 9.49
CA LEU A 310 19.88 30.28 8.71
C LEU A 310 21.09 29.85 9.53
N ALA A 311 21.64 30.76 10.32
CA ALA A 311 22.76 30.49 11.22
C ALA A 311 22.42 29.50 12.32
N SER A 312 21.19 29.50 12.81
CA SER A 312 20.71 28.64 13.91
C SER A 312 20.16 27.30 13.45
N GLY A 313 20.02 27.06 12.15
CA GLY A 313 19.58 25.76 11.60
C GLY A 313 18.16 25.72 11.05
N ALA A 314 17.65 26.82 10.48
CA ALA A 314 16.39 26.82 9.75
C ALA A 314 16.37 25.73 8.66
N ILE A 315 17.51 25.53 8.00
CA ILE A 315 17.75 24.48 7.03
C ILE A 315 18.88 23.59 7.53
N LYS A 316 18.57 22.35 7.79
CA LYS A 316 19.53 21.37 8.33
C LYS A 316 20.70 21.14 7.36
N GLY A 317 21.93 21.21 7.89
CA GLY A 317 23.15 21.05 7.10
C GLY A 317 23.63 22.32 6.39
N TRP A 318 22.89 23.42 6.51
CA TRP A 318 23.22 24.76 6.00
C TRP A 318 23.26 25.79 7.12
N ASP A 319 23.82 25.42 8.24
CA ASP A 319 23.98 26.25 9.45
C ASP A 319 25.45 26.33 9.87
N ARG A 320 25.72 27.03 11.00
CA ARG A 320 27.08 27.22 11.51
C ARG A 320 27.89 25.93 11.72
N ARG A 321 27.23 24.80 11.89
CA ARG A 321 27.90 23.50 12.07
C ARG A 321 28.55 22.99 10.78
N ASN A 322 28.09 23.45 9.63
CA ASN A 322 28.67 23.14 8.33
C ASN A 322 29.36 24.39 7.76
N GLN A 323 30.64 24.52 8.04
CA GLN A 323 31.41 25.71 7.63
C GLN A 323 31.37 25.98 6.13
N PHE A 324 31.44 24.95 5.30
CA PHE A 324 31.46 25.12 3.84
C PHE A 324 30.17 25.76 3.32
N TYR A 325 29.03 25.21 3.66
CA TYR A 325 27.75 25.75 3.19
C TYR A 325 27.38 27.07 3.90
N PHE A 326 27.76 27.22 5.17
CA PHE A 326 27.47 28.44 5.89
C PHE A 326 28.27 29.64 5.36
N GLN A 327 29.52 29.42 4.91
CA GLN A 327 30.31 30.49 4.24
C GLN A 327 29.63 30.96 2.94
N MET A 328 29.01 30.03 2.20
CA MET A 328 28.23 30.39 1.01
C MET A 328 27.03 31.26 1.37
N LEU A 329 26.31 30.92 2.45
CA LEU A 329 25.18 31.72 2.92
C LEU A 329 25.62 33.08 3.44
N GLN A 330 26.76 33.21 4.09
CA GLN A 330 27.33 34.50 4.51
C GLN A 330 27.70 35.39 3.32
N SER A 331 28.24 34.79 2.26
CA SER A 331 28.53 35.51 1.02
C SER A 331 27.26 36.00 0.33
N LEU A 332 26.19 35.20 0.31
CA LEU A 332 24.88 35.60 -0.16
C LEU A 332 24.28 36.73 0.68
N ALA A 333 24.43 36.65 2.00
CA ALA A 333 23.95 37.67 2.94
C ALA A 333 24.61 39.01 2.68
N ALA A 334 25.93 39.01 2.43
CA ALA A 334 26.67 40.22 2.09
C ALA A 334 26.24 40.80 0.72
N TYR A 335 25.97 39.95 -0.26
CA TYR A 335 25.58 40.39 -1.60
C TYR A 335 24.15 40.93 -1.69
N TYR A 336 23.19 40.25 -1.06
CA TYR A 336 21.76 40.60 -1.08
C TYR A 336 21.34 41.47 0.13
N ASP A 337 22.27 41.85 0.98
CA ASP A 337 22.04 42.71 2.16
C ASP A 337 20.97 42.17 3.09
N PHE A 338 21.16 40.97 3.58
CA PHE A 338 20.34 40.38 4.64
C PHE A 338 21.19 39.79 5.76
N ASP A 339 20.59 39.61 6.95
CA ASP A 339 21.26 39.03 8.12
C ASP A 339 20.96 37.54 8.25
N THR A 340 22.01 36.74 8.37
CA THR A 340 21.87 35.27 8.60
C THR A 340 21.28 34.92 9.97
N GLU A 341 21.20 35.89 10.90
CA GLU A 341 20.57 35.71 12.23
C GLU A 341 19.05 36.02 12.23
N THR A 342 18.50 36.57 11.16
CA THR A 342 17.06 36.82 11.03
C THR A 342 16.31 35.50 10.82
N PRO A 343 15.18 35.26 11.51
CA PRO A 343 14.35 34.08 11.24
C PRO A 343 14.01 33.94 9.76
N PHE A 344 14.08 32.74 9.22
CA PHE A 344 13.88 32.51 7.78
C PHE A 344 12.55 33.05 7.25
N GLU A 345 11.48 32.91 8.05
CA GLU A 345 10.14 33.38 7.69
C GLU A 345 10.03 34.90 7.61
N GLU A 346 10.93 35.65 8.30
CA GLU A 346 10.98 37.09 8.28
C GLU A 346 11.88 37.67 7.18
N LEU A 347 12.63 36.82 6.46
CA LEU A 347 13.46 37.24 5.34
C LEU A 347 12.59 37.74 4.18
N PRO A 348 13.03 38.72 3.39
CA PRO A 348 12.32 39.14 2.19
C PRO A 348 12.08 37.99 1.22
N ALA A 349 10.94 37.98 0.53
CA ALA A 349 10.54 36.86 -0.35
C ALA A 349 11.56 36.57 -1.46
N ASN A 350 12.19 37.60 -2.00
CA ASN A 350 13.26 37.47 -3.00
C ASN A 350 14.50 36.78 -2.44
N VAL A 351 14.85 37.05 -1.18
CA VAL A 351 15.98 36.39 -0.48
C VAL A 351 15.67 34.94 -0.25
N GLN A 352 14.47 34.62 0.22
CA GLN A 352 14.03 33.23 0.40
C GLN A 352 14.09 32.46 -0.91
N GLN A 353 13.65 33.07 -2.00
CA GLN A 353 13.69 32.50 -3.33
C GLN A 353 15.12 32.21 -3.81
N VAL A 354 16.03 33.13 -3.59
CA VAL A 354 17.44 32.96 -3.97
C VAL A 354 18.11 31.87 -3.13
N VAL A 355 17.88 31.87 -1.84
CA VAL A 355 18.43 30.82 -0.94
C VAL A 355 17.97 29.44 -1.34
N LEU A 356 16.70 29.28 -1.64
CA LEU A 356 16.12 27.96 -1.97
C LEU A 356 16.39 27.55 -3.43
N HIS A 357 16.26 28.45 -4.39
CA HIS A 357 16.25 28.12 -5.82
C HIS A 357 17.45 28.64 -6.62
N GLY A 358 18.29 29.44 -6.01
CA GLY A 358 19.49 29.96 -6.64
C GLY A 358 19.39 31.40 -7.19
N SER A 359 20.53 31.90 -7.66
CA SER A 359 20.67 33.26 -8.17
C SER A 359 20.36 33.40 -9.66
N GLY A 360 19.92 32.34 -10.33
CA GLY A 360 19.71 32.35 -11.77
C GLY A 360 21.03 32.52 -12.54
N GLU A 361 21.13 33.54 -13.36
CA GLU A 361 22.35 33.87 -14.14
C GLU A 361 23.30 34.85 -13.42
N GLU A 362 22.91 35.34 -12.24
CA GLU A 362 23.66 36.33 -11.50
C GLU A 362 24.86 35.70 -10.78
N GLU A 363 26.07 36.16 -11.12
CA GLU A 363 27.30 35.71 -10.46
C GLU A 363 27.52 36.45 -9.13
N ILE A 364 27.78 35.70 -8.09
CA ILE A 364 27.98 36.19 -6.73
C ILE A 364 29.41 35.89 -6.29
N PRO A 365 30.11 36.86 -5.71
CA PRO A 365 31.46 36.67 -5.19
C PRO A 365 31.39 35.88 -3.87
N PHE A 366 31.78 34.58 -3.90
CA PHE A 366 31.87 33.74 -2.72
C PHE A 366 33.25 33.76 -2.12
N THR A 367 33.31 33.95 -0.81
CA THR A 367 34.53 33.94 -0.03
C THR A 367 34.70 32.56 0.65
N TYR A 368 35.76 31.86 0.27
CA TYR A 368 36.10 30.55 0.84
C TYR A 368 37.33 30.68 1.73
N MET A 369 37.27 30.17 2.94
CA MET A 369 38.39 30.06 3.86
C MET A 369 38.89 28.64 3.95
N ASN A 370 40.17 28.39 3.71
CA ASN A 370 40.75 27.07 3.86
C ASN A 370 41.15 26.79 5.30
N GLU A 371 41.50 25.56 5.62
CA GLU A 371 41.91 25.12 6.96
C GLU A 371 43.10 25.89 7.59
N ARG A 372 43.87 26.62 6.74
CA ARG A 372 45.02 27.45 7.14
C ARG A 372 44.65 28.93 7.28
N GLY A 373 43.37 29.28 7.27
CA GLY A 373 42.87 30.64 7.42
C GLY A 373 43.08 31.57 6.20
N ARG A 374 43.48 31.05 5.05
CA ARG A 374 43.61 31.84 3.82
C ARG A 374 42.25 31.94 3.13
N THR A 375 41.87 33.16 2.78
CA THR A 375 40.63 33.43 2.06
C THR A 375 40.86 33.53 0.55
N THR A 376 39.96 32.96 -0.23
CA THR A 376 39.92 33.03 -1.67
C THR A 376 38.53 33.48 -2.10
N VAL A 377 38.42 34.46 -2.99
CA VAL A 377 37.15 34.91 -3.55
C VAL A 377 36.99 34.34 -4.95
N ARG A 378 35.84 33.68 -5.22
CA ARG A 378 35.48 33.22 -6.55
C ARG A 378 34.06 33.66 -6.87
N ALA A 379 33.88 34.31 -8.03
CA ALA A 379 32.57 34.65 -8.55
C ALA A 379 31.97 33.46 -9.31
N HIS A 380 30.80 33.05 -8.92
CA HIS A 380 30.00 32.06 -9.64
C HIS A 380 28.51 32.18 -9.26
N VAL A 381 27.67 31.53 -10.06
CA VAL A 381 26.23 31.48 -9.81
C VAL A 381 25.97 30.64 -8.58
N PHE A 382 25.04 31.07 -7.75
CA PHE A 382 24.55 30.25 -6.63
C PHE A 382 23.52 29.25 -7.13
N GLU A 383 23.81 27.98 -6.94
CA GLU A 383 22.97 26.87 -7.37
C GLU A 383 21.58 26.87 -6.71
N GLY A 384 21.51 27.26 -5.44
CA GLY A 384 20.33 27.11 -4.60
C GLY A 384 20.36 25.83 -3.77
N ILE A 385 19.70 25.86 -2.63
CA ILE A 385 19.70 24.70 -1.72
C ILE A 385 18.91 23.51 -2.33
N ILE A 386 17.75 23.78 -2.91
CA ILE A 386 16.93 22.72 -3.52
C ILE A 386 17.64 22.07 -4.72
N PRO A 387 18.14 22.81 -5.71
CA PRO A 387 18.94 22.22 -6.79
C PRO A 387 20.18 21.46 -6.31
N ASN A 388 20.83 21.92 -5.24
CA ASN A 388 21.95 21.21 -4.63
C ASN A 388 21.51 19.86 -4.06
N LEU A 389 20.39 19.81 -3.35
CA LEU A 389 19.83 18.58 -2.81
C LEU A 389 19.42 17.62 -3.93
N GLU A 390 18.79 18.11 -5.00
CA GLU A 390 18.42 17.30 -6.18
C GLU A 390 19.63 16.68 -6.85
N ARG A 391 20.67 17.46 -7.08
CA ARG A 391 21.93 17.00 -7.65
C ARG A 391 22.59 15.94 -6.78
N ARG A 392 22.73 16.19 -5.49
CA ARG A 392 23.31 15.24 -4.53
C ARG A 392 22.51 13.94 -4.45
N TYR A 393 21.19 14.00 -4.48
CA TYR A 393 20.32 12.83 -4.49
C TYR A 393 20.54 11.96 -5.74
N ARG A 394 20.71 12.60 -6.89
CA ARG A 394 20.93 11.92 -8.17
C ARG A 394 22.33 11.32 -8.29
N GLU A 395 23.34 12.02 -7.81
CA GLU A 395 24.76 11.69 -8.00
C GLU A 395 25.34 10.75 -6.91
N THR A 396 24.66 10.59 -5.77
CA THR A 396 25.18 9.76 -4.67
C THR A 396 25.03 8.26 -4.96
N ASP A 397 26.10 7.50 -4.72
CA ASP A 397 26.09 6.03 -4.73
C ASP A 397 25.74 5.44 -3.35
N SER A 398 25.73 6.26 -2.30
CA SER A 398 25.43 5.84 -0.94
C SER A 398 23.92 5.74 -0.71
N VAL A 399 23.44 4.56 -0.40
CA VAL A 399 22.03 4.31 -0.03
C VAL A 399 21.63 5.14 1.20
N ALA A 400 22.49 5.21 2.22
CA ALA A 400 22.21 5.97 3.44
C ALA A 400 22.05 7.48 3.17
N VAL A 401 22.89 8.05 2.31
CA VAL A 401 22.79 9.47 1.92
C VAL A 401 21.52 9.71 1.12
N ARG A 402 21.17 8.81 0.22
CA ARG A 402 19.94 8.91 -0.58
C ARG A 402 18.69 8.84 0.31
N GLU A 403 18.66 7.93 1.28
CA GLU A 403 17.56 7.84 2.26
C GLU A 403 17.44 9.10 3.13
N GLU A 404 18.57 9.67 3.54
CA GLU A 404 18.56 10.93 4.31
C GLU A 404 18.02 12.11 3.48
N LEU A 405 18.44 12.23 2.23
CA LEU A 405 17.96 13.28 1.33
C LEU A 405 16.48 13.09 0.94
N ALA A 406 16.02 11.85 0.82
CA ALA A 406 14.63 11.54 0.52
C ALA A 406 13.62 12.07 1.57
N LYS A 407 14.05 12.32 2.79
CA LYS A 407 13.22 12.92 3.84
C LYS A 407 12.72 14.33 3.50
N TYR A 408 13.42 15.03 2.64
CA TYR A 408 13.06 16.38 2.19
C TYR A 408 12.17 16.38 0.94
N GLN A 409 11.89 15.21 0.39
CA GLN A 409 11.03 15.04 -0.77
C GLN A 409 9.56 14.90 -0.40
N ASN A 410 8.70 15.34 -1.30
CA ASN A 410 7.26 15.13 -1.25
C ASN A 410 6.76 14.76 -2.63
N ASN A 411 5.57 14.20 -2.71
CA ASN A 411 4.93 13.85 -3.97
C ASN A 411 3.79 14.83 -4.27
N GLN A 412 3.66 15.18 -5.53
CA GLN A 412 2.52 15.97 -6.01
C GLN A 412 1.93 15.30 -7.26
N PRO A 413 0.64 15.53 -7.55
CA PRO A 413 0.06 15.05 -8.81
C PRO A 413 0.86 15.57 -9.99
N CYS A 414 1.07 14.74 -10.98
CA CYS A 414 1.77 15.15 -12.20
C CYS A 414 1.04 16.32 -12.87
N PRO A 415 1.70 17.46 -13.17
CA PRO A 415 1.05 18.62 -13.73
C PRO A 415 0.56 18.41 -15.18
N VAL A 416 1.08 17.40 -15.87
CA VAL A 416 0.69 17.09 -17.26
C VAL A 416 -0.54 16.17 -17.32
N CYS A 417 -0.54 15.11 -16.54
CA CYS A 417 -1.66 14.16 -16.57
C CYS A 417 -2.65 14.33 -15.40
N HIS A 418 -2.39 15.25 -14.49
CA HIS A 418 -3.24 15.52 -13.33
C HIS A 418 -3.58 14.27 -12.49
N GLY A 419 -2.64 13.35 -12.38
CA GLY A 419 -2.81 12.11 -11.65
C GLY A 419 -3.40 10.94 -12.42
N THR A 420 -3.83 11.13 -13.67
CA THR A 420 -4.49 10.07 -14.48
C THR A 420 -3.56 8.98 -14.96
N ARG A 421 -2.25 9.19 -14.90
CA ARG A 421 -1.18 8.28 -15.36
C ARG A 421 -1.08 8.11 -16.88
N LEU A 422 -2.06 8.59 -17.65
CA LEU A 422 -2.20 8.33 -19.08
C LEU A 422 -1.84 9.54 -19.95
N ARG A 423 -1.44 9.26 -21.19
CA ARG A 423 -1.26 10.28 -22.23
C ARG A 423 -2.56 10.98 -22.58
N THR A 424 -2.43 12.16 -23.16
CA THR A 424 -3.55 12.99 -23.59
C THR A 424 -4.48 12.24 -24.55
N GLU A 425 -3.93 11.48 -25.49
CA GLU A 425 -4.69 10.69 -26.46
C GLU A 425 -5.60 9.66 -25.78
N ALA A 426 -5.07 8.93 -24.79
CA ALA A 426 -5.82 7.94 -24.03
C ALA A 426 -6.92 8.56 -23.15
N ARG A 427 -6.68 9.76 -22.64
CA ARG A 427 -7.64 10.47 -21.76
C ARG A 427 -8.87 10.98 -22.52
N HIS A 428 -8.81 11.10 -23.83
CA HIS A 428 -9.88 11.62 -24.67
C HIS A 428 -10.60 10.54 -25.47
N VAL A 429 -10.46 9.28 -25.08
CA VAL A 429 -11.29 8.18 -25.61
C VAL A 429 -12.38 7.88 -24.60
N LYS A 430 -13.63 7.85 -25.05
CA LYS A 430 -14.80 7.62 -24.21
C LYS A 430 -15.59 6.40 -24.66
N VAL A 431 -16.16 5.70 -23.69
CA VAL A 431 -17.14 4.62 -23.91
C VAL A 431 -18.52 5.13 -23.49
N GLY A 432 -19.56 4.71 -24.16
CA GLY A 432 -20.92 5.23 -23.97
C GLY A 432 -21.24 6.38 -24.90
N GLU A 433 -22.52 6.74 -24.97
CA GLU A 433 -23.04 7.80 -25.81
C GLU A 433 -23.69 8.92 -24.99
N GLY A 434 -23.60 10.15 -25.49
CA GLY A 434 -24.21 11.31 -24.87
C GLY A 434 -23.75 11.53 -23.43
N GLU A 435 -24.69 11.60 -22.50
CA GLU A 435 -24.39 11.81 -21.07
C GLU A 435 -23.70 10.63 -20.39
N GLN A 436 -23.73 9.45 -20.98
CA GLN A 436 -23.03 8.26 -20.46
C GLN A 436 -21.58 8.16 -20.93
N ALA A 437 -21.13 9.02 -21.84
CA ALA A 437 -19.77 8.97 -22.35
C ALA A 437 -18.74 9.27 -21.25
N ARG A 438 -17.85 8.32 -20.97
CA ARG A 438 -16.82 8.42 -19.93
C ARG A 438 -15.46 7.94 -20.42
N ALA A 439 -14.44 8.67 -20.05
CA ALA A 439 -13.05 8.27 -20.27
C ALA A 439 -12.63 7.22 -19.23
N ILE A 440 -11.60 6.43 -19.54
CA ILE A 440 -11.13 5.36 -18.67
C ILE A 440 -10.67 5.88 -17.29
N PHE A 441 -10.01 7.04 -17.23
CA PHE A 441 -9.55 7.62 -15.98
C PHE A 441 -10.69 8.09 -15.08
N GLU A 442 -11.81 8.52 -15.63
CA GLU A 442 -12.99 8.90 -14.86
C GLU A 442 -13.58 7.68 -14.14
N ILE A 443 -13.69 6.57 -14.85
CA ILE A 443 -14.19 5.29 -14.29
C ILE A 443 -13.22 4.75 -13.24
N ASN A 444 -11.92 4.83 -13.47
CA ASN A 444 -10.91 4.39 -12.52
C ASN A 444 -10.96 5.15 -11.20
N GLY A 445 -11.38 6.41 -11.22
CA GLY A 445 -11.49 7.25 -10.02
C GLY A 445 -12.77 7.06 -9.21
N TRP A 446 -13.77 6.37 -9.74
CA TRP A 446 -15.04 6.17 -9.04
C TRP A 446 -14.96 5.06 -7.98
N PRO A 447 -15.80 5.13 -6.94
CA PRO A 447 -16.04 3.97 -6.08
C PRO A 447 -16.52 2.77 -6.89
N LEU A 448 -16.10 1.56 -6.53
CA LEU A 448 -16.44 0.34 -7.27
C LEU A 448 -17.95 0.12 -7.41
N ARG A 449 -18.75 0.54 -6.42
CA ARG A 449 -20.22 0.50 -6.52
C ARG A 449 -20.76 1.34 -7.67
N ASP A 450 -20.21 2.55 -7.86
CA ASP A 450 -20.63 3.45 -8.93
C ASP A 450 -20.16 2.95 -10.29
N THR A 451 -18.96 2.39 -10.35
CA THR A 451 -18.43 1.71 -11.54
C THR A 451 -19.31 0.54 -11.96
N LEU A 452 -19.74 -0.28 -11.02
CA LEU A 452 -20.66 -1.39 -11.29
C LEU A 452 -22.01 -0.88 -11.81
N THR A 453 -22.58 0.13 -11.20
CA THR A 453 -23.84 0.74 -11.63
C THR A 453 -23.73 1.30 -13.06
N TYR A 454 -22.62 1.97 -13.37
CA TYR A 454 -22.36 2.46 -14.72
C TYR A 454 -22.36 1.35 -15.75
N PHE A 455 -21.65 0.24 -15.54
CA PHE A 455 -21.59 -0.86 -16.48
C PHE A 455 -22.90 -1.66 -16.58
N LEU A 456 -23.68 -1.74 -15.50
CA LEU A 456 -25.01 -2.37 -15.53
C LEU A 456 -26.02 -1.54 -16.34
N THR A 457 -25.86 -0.22 -16.36
CA THR A 457 -26.77 0.72 -17.06
C THR A 457 -26.22 1.20 -18.39
N LEU A 458 -25.01 0.79 -18.78
CA LEU A 458 -24.37 1.20 -20.01
C LEU A 458 -25.16 0.68 -21.22
N ASP A 459 -25.65 1.61 -22.04
CA ASP A 459 -26.31 1.31 -23.30
C ASP A 459 -25.44 1.77 -24.49
N MET A 460 -25.16 0.88 -25.39
CA MET A 460 -24.38 1.12 -26.60
C MET A 460 -25.15 0.61 -27.82
N GLN A 461 -24.91 1.22 -28.98
CA GLN A 461 -25.67 0.93 -30.21
C GLN A 461 -24.82 0.18 -31.25
N GLY A 462 -25.48 -0.58 -32.14
CA GLY A 462 -24.87 -1.21 -33.30
C GLY A 462 -23.81 -2.27 -32.99
N ALA A 463 -22.80 -2.38 -33.82
CA ALA A 463 -21.70 -3.38 -33.67
C ALA A 463 -20.88 -3.22 -32.39
N LYS A 464 -20.77 -2.00 -31.88
CA LYS A 464 -20.08 -1.75 -30.62
C LYS A 464 -20.77 -2.41 -29.43
N ARG A 465 -22.11 -2.53 -29.47
CA ARG A 465 -22.89 -3.21 -28.44
C ARG A 465 -22.52 -4.67 -28.31
N GLU A 466 -22.43 -5.40 -29.42
CA GLU A 466 -22.11 -6.84 -29.43
C GLU A 466 -20.71 -7.11 -28.85
N ILE A 467 -19.75 -6.22 -29.14
CA ILE A 467 -18.38 -6.31 -28.62
C ILE A 467 -18.36 -5.95 -27.14
N ALA A 468 -19.01 -4.84 -26.79
CA ALA A 468 -19.03 -4.34 -25.41
C ALA A 468 -19.72 -5.32 -24.45
N ASP A 469 -20.84 -5.91 -24.83
CA ASP A 469 -21.61 -6.81 -23.96
C ASP A 469 -20.78 -7.99 -23.43
N LYS A 470 -19.92 -8.58 -24.26
CA LYS A 470 -19.03 -9.67 -23.83
C LYS A 470 -17.98 -9.22 -22.81
N ILE A 471 -17.39 -8.05 -23.04
CA ILE A 471 -16.35 -7.51 -22.17
C ILE A 471 -16.96 -6.99 -20.87
N VAL A 472 -18.07 -6.27 -20.95
CA VAL A 472 -18.80 -5.72 -19.80
C VAL A 472 -19.29 -6.83 -18.87
N LYS A 473 -19.68 -7.98 -19.40
CA LYS A 473 -20.05 -9.16 -18.59
C LYS A 473 -18.91 -9.59 -17.67
N GLU A 474 -17.68 -9.65 -18.17
CA GLU A 474 -16.50 -10.00 -17.37
C GLU A 474 -16.17 -8.93 -16.35
N ILE A 475 -16.26 -7.65 -16.71
CA ILE A 475 -16.04 -6.53 -15.80
C ILE A 475 -17.07 -6.54 -14.68
N THR A 476 -18.35 -6.68 -14.99
CA THR A 476 -19.42 -6.68 -13.99
C THR A 476 -19.35 -7.87 -13.05
N ALA A 477 -18.96 -9.04 -13.54
CA ALA A 477 -18.75 -10.21 -12.70
C ALA A 477 -17.67 -9.96 -11.64
N ARG A 478 -16.52 -9.41 -12.04
CA ARG A 478 -15.43 -9.08 -11.12
C ARG A 478 -15.81 -7.96 -10.14
N LEU A 479 -16.47 -6.93 -10.61
CA LEU A 479 -16.96 -5.83 -9.76
C LEU A 479 -17.99 -6.32 -8.75
N ASN A 480 -18.88 -7.23 -9.12
CA ASN A 480 -19.84 -7.83 -8.18
C ASN A 480 -19.12 -8.57 -7.04
N PHE A 481 -18.08 -9.35 -7.35
CA PHE A 481 -17.31 -10.04 -6.32
C PHE A 481 -16.61 -9.06 -5.35
N LEU A 482 -16.01 -8.00 -5.89
CA LEU A 482 -15.37 -6.97 -5.07
C LEU A 482 -16.38 -6.24 -4.16
N ASN A 483 -17.54 -5.89 -4.70
CA ASN A 483 -18.60 -5.26 -3.92
C ASN A 483 -19.15 -6.20 -2.84
N ASN A 484 -19.31 -7.47 -3.15
CA ASN A 484 -19.84 -8.47 -2.21
C ASN A 484 -18.87 -8.79 -1.07
N VAL A 485 -17.58 -8.61 -1.25
CA VAL A 485 -16.60 -8.75 -0.15
C VAL A 485 -16.42 -7.46 0.68
N GLY A 486 -17.24 -6.44 0.45
CA GLY A 486 -17.21 -5.20 1.22
C GLY A 486 -16.16 -4.18 0.76
N LEU A 487 -15.70 -4.24 -0.50
CA LEU A 487 -14.72 -3.31 -1.08
C LEU A 487 -15.35 -2.27 -2.02
N ASP A 488 -16.64 -2.06 -1.93
CA ASP A 488 -17.42 -1.17 -2.80
C ASP A 488 -17.00 0.31 -2.75
N TYR A 489 -16.31 0.73 -1.71
CA TYR A 489 -15.78 2.08 -1.51
C TYR A 489 -14.42 2.33 -2.17
N LEU A 490 -13.66 1.29 -2.53
CA LEU A 490 -12.38 1.42 -3.22
C LEU A 490 -12.59 1.94 -4.64
N SER A 491 -11.51 2.49 -5.22
CA SER A 491 -11.44 2.84 -6.65
C SER A 491 -10.44 1.95 -7.38
N LEU A 492 -10.62 1.77 -8.69
CA LEU A 492 -9.69 0.98 -9.51
C LEU A 492 -8.29 1.59 -9.60
N GLU A 493 -8.17 2.90 -9.49
CA GLU A 493 -6.89 3.63 -9.53
C GLU A 493 -6.09 3.54 -8.22
N ARG A 494 -6.72 3.10 -7.14
CA ARG A 494 -6.06 3.04 -5.84
C ARG A 494 -4.84 2.14 -5.90
N SER A 495 -3.70 2.69 -5.46
CA SER A 495 -2.43 1.98 -5.45
C SER A 495 -2.43 0.81 -4.45
N ALA A 496 -1.89 -0.32 -4.87
CA ALA A 496 -1.90 -1.54 -4.06
C ALA A 496 -1.08 -1.43 -2.76
N ASP A 497 -0.06 -0.58 -2.73
CA ASP A 497 0.76 -0.31 -1.54
C ASP A 497 0.03 0.50 -0.45
N THR A 498 -1.08 1.16 -0.80
CA THR A 498 -1.92 1.92 0.14
C THR A 498 -3.04 1.08 0.77
N LEU A 499 -3.19 -0.17 0.36
CA LEU A 499 -4.23 -1.06 0.86
C LEU A 499 -3.87 -1.60 2.26
N SER A 500 -4.88 -1.70 3.12
CA SER A 500 -4.74 -2.45 4.36
C SER A 500 -4.60 -3.95 4.09
N GLY A 501 -4.04 -4.70 5.06
CA GLY A 501 -3.92 -6.16 4.94
C GLY A 501 -5.25 -6.85 4.66
N GLY A 502 -6.33 -6.41 5.31
CA GLY A 502 -7.66 -6.93 5.09
C GLY A 502 -8.24 -6.59 3.70
N GLU A 503 -8.02 -5.38 3.21
CA GLU A 503 -8.42 -4.99 1.84
C GLU A 503 -7.70 -5.85 0.78
N ALA A 504 -6.38 -6.01 0.93
CA ALA A 504 -5.58 -6.85 0.04
C ALA A 504 -6.04 -8.32 0.05
N GLN A 505 -6.34 -8.85 1.21
CA GLN A 505 -6.87 -10.19 1.39
C GLN A 505 -8.22 -10.38 0.68
N ARG A 506 -9.15 -9.44 0.85
CA ARG A 506 -10.46 -9.50 0.20
C ARG A 506 -10.39 -9.34 -1.32
N ILE A 507 -9.44 -8.56 -1.84
CA ILE A 507 -9.18 -8.50 -3.29
C ILE A 507 -8.75 -9.88 -3.82
N ARG A 508 -7.85 -10.57 -3.12
CA ARG A 508 -7.45 -11.93 -3.49
C ARG A 508 -8.62 -12.90 -3.43
N LEU A 509 -9.43 -12.82 -2.40
CA LEU A 509 -10.64 -13.64 -2.26
C LEU A 509 -11.59 -13.41 -3.44
N ALA A 510 -11.88 -12.17 -3.80
CA ALA A 510 -12.72 -11.81 -4.92
C ALA A 510 -12.17 -12.35 -6.26
N SER A 511 -10.86 -12.27 -6.46
CA SER A 511 -10.18 -12.79 -7.65
C SER A 511 -10.29 -14.32 -7.74
N GLN A 512 -10.16 -15.03 -6.63
CA GLN A 512 -10.29 -16.49 -6.58
C GLN A 512 -11.73 -16.95 -6.85
N ILE A 513 -12.73 -16.27 -6.31
CA ILE A 513 -14.14 -16.55 -6.59
C ILE A 513 -14.43 -16.39 -8.08
N GLY A 514 -13.89 -15.34 -8.69
CA GLY A 514 -14.01 -15.08 -10.13
C GLY A 514 -13.43 -16.18 -11.01
N SER A 515 -12.48 -16.98 -10.50
CA SER A 515 -11.90 -18.10 -11.25
C SER A 515 -12.85 -19.28 -11.45
N GLY A 516 -13.94 -19.36 -10.66
CA GLY A 516 -14.93 -20.43 -10.76
C GLY A 516 -14.41 -21.82 -10.40
N LEU A 517 -13.29 -21.93 -9.69
CA LEU A 517 -12.71 -23.19 -9.27
C LEU A 517 -13.64 -23.95 -8.33
N THR A 518 -13.74 -25.26 -8.53
CA THR A 518 -14.51 -26.19 -7.69
C THR A 518 -13.65 -27.33 -7.19
N GLY A 519 -14.03 -27.95 -6.08
CA GLY A 519 -13.28 -29.06 -5.48
C GLY A 519 -11.99 -28.64 -4.81
N VAL A 520 -11.83 -27.36 -4.46
CA VAL A 520 -10.66 -26.79 -3.82
C VAL A 520 -10.93 -26.57 -2.32
N MET A 521 -9.89 -26.56 -1.52
CA MET A 521 -9.92 -26.14 -0.14
C MET A 521 -9.34 -24.73 0.01
N TYR A 522 -10.16 -23.77 0.37
CA TYR A 522 -9.72 -22.40 0.68
C TYR A 522 -9.42 -22.29 2.18
N VAL A 523 -8.28 -21.74 2.50
CA VAL A 523 -7.87 -21.46 3.89
C VAL A 523 -7.68 -19.96 4.03
N LEU A 524 -8.51 -19.32 4.85
CA LEU A 524 -8.53 -17.87 5.06
C LEU A 524 -8.12 -17.51 6.49
N ASP A 525 -7.32 -16.47 6.62
CA ASP A 525 -6.87 -15.92 7.89
C ASP A 525 -7.61 -14.63 8.22
N GLU A 526 -8.56 -14.71 9.16
CA GLU A 526 -9.33 -13.58 9.68
C GLU A 526 -9.88 -12.63 8.59
N PRO A 527 -10.71 -13.09 7.66
CA PRO A 527 -11.17 -12.30 6.54
C PRO A 527 -12.09 -11.13 6.94
N SER A 528 -12.67 -11.14 8.14
CA SER A 528 -13.52 -10.08 8.68
C SER A 528 -12.75 -8.89 9.25
N ILE A 529 -11.42 -8.93 9.22
CA ILE A 529 -10.57 -7.90 9.82
C ILE A 529 -10.83 -6.51 9.20
N GLY A 530 -11.00 -5.51 10.04
CA GLY A 530 -11.27 -4.13 9.61
C GLY A 530 -12.65 -3.90 8.99
N LEU A 531 -13.57 -4.87 9.04
CA LEU A 531 -14.93 -4.74 8.54
C LEU A 531 -15.91 -4.28 9.61
N HIS A 532 -16.77 -3.34 9.24
CA HIS A 532 -18.01 -3.08 9.97
C HIS A 532 -18.95 -4.29 9.87
N GLN A 533 -19.82 -4.50 10.87
CA GLN A 533 -20.77 -5.63 10.90
C GLN A 533 -21.64 -5.72 9.64
N ARG A 534 -22.05 -4.57 9.11
CA ARG A 534 -22.80 -4.50 7.84
C ARG A 534 -22.06 -5.15 6.68
N ASP A 535 -20.76 -4.89 6.55
CA ASP A 535 -19.92 -5.41 5.47
C ASP A 535 -19.54 -6.88 5.73
N ASN A 536 -19.45 -7.26 7.00
CA ASN A 536 -19.20 -8.65 7.41
C ASN A 536 -20.33 -9.60 6.97
N ASP A 537 -21.58 -9.16 7.02
CA ASP A 537 -22.73 -9.96 6.54
C ASP A 537 -22.59 -10.27 5.03
N ARG A 538 -22.11 -9.33 4.23
CA ARG A 538 -21.84 -9.55 2.80
C ARG A 538 -20.71 -10.57 2.59
N LEU A 539 -19.63 -10.46 3.37
CA LEU A 539 -18.51 -11.40 3.32
C LEU A 539 -18.95 -12.82 3.64
N ILE A 540 -19.76 -12.98 4.69
CA ILE A 540 -20.31 -14.29 5.07
C ILE A 540 -21.14 -14.89 3.93
N GLY A 541 -21.99 -14.09 3.28
CA GLY A 541 -22.76 -14.50 2.11
C GLY A 541 -21.85 -14.98 0.96
N THR A 542 -20.74 -14.29 0.73
CA THR A 542 -19.74 -14.63 -0.29
C THR A 542 -19.04 -15.96 0.03
N LEU A 543 -18.63 -16.17 1.27
CA LEU A 543 -18.02 -17.44 1.70
C LEU A 543 -18.98 -18.63 1.59
N LYS A 544 -20.25 -18.43 1.93
CA LYS A 544 -21.30 -19.45 1.74
C LYS A 544 -21.49 -19.78 0.26
N HIS A 545 -21.47 -18.79 -0.62
CA HIS A 545 -21.53 -19.02 -2.06
C HIS A 545 -20.33 -19.85 -2.53
N LEU A 546 -19.13 -19.54 -2.09
CA LEU A 546 -17.92 -20.27 -2.42
C LEU A 546 -18.01 -21.75 -1.98
N ARG A 547 -18.57 -22.01 -0.81
CA ARG A 547 -18.90 -23.37 -0.35
C ARG A 547 -19.92 -24.06 -1.24
N ASP A 548 -21.00 -23.36 -1.60
CA ASP A 548 -22.14 -23.94 -2.30
C ASP A 548 -21.80 -24.35 -3.74
N ILE A 549 -20.79 -23.75 -4.36
CA ILE A 549 -20.29 -24.17 -5.67
C ILE A 549 -19.37 -25.41 -5.60
N GLY A 550 -19.14 -25.98 -4.41
CA GLY A 550 -18.42 -27.24 -4.24
C GLY A 550 -17.01 -27.14 -3.69
N ASN A 551 -16.74 -26.14 -2.86
CA ASN A 551 -15.45 -25.96 -2.19
C ASN A 551 -15.54 -26.16 -0.67
N SER A 552 -14.46 -26.60 -0.07
CA SER A 552 -14.28 -26.55 1.38
C SER A 552 -13.69 -25.19 1.76
N VAL A 553 -14.27 -24.52 2.73
CA VAL A 553 -13.82 -23.18 3.18
C VAL A 553 -13.45 -23.27 4.65
N LEU A 554 -12.14 -23.16 4.94
CA LEU A 554 -11.60 -23.14 6.29
C LEU A 554 -11.25 -21.71 6.65
N VAL A 555 -11.78 -21.21 7.74
CA VAL A 555 -11.58 -19.82 8.19
C VAL A 555 -11.04 -19.83 9.61
N VAL A 556 -9.88 -19.21 9.82
CA VAL A 556 -9.40 -18.88 11.17
C VAL A 556 -10.08 -17.57 11.55
N GLU A 557 -10.94 -17.58 12.54
CA GLU A 557 -11.78 -16.44 12.86
C GLU A 557 -12.17 -16.37 14.34
N HIS A 558 -12.48 -15.16 14.81
CA HIS A 558 -12.94 -14.84 16.15
C HIS A 558 -14.27 -14.10 16.16
N ASP A 559 -14.78 -13.72 14.98
CA ASP A 559 -16.02 -12.97 14.86
C ASP A 559 -17.23 -13.84 15.18
N GLU A 560 -18.11 -13.34 16.07
CA GLU A 560 -19.28 -14.10 16.51
C GLU A 560 -20.23 -14.46 15.36
N ASP A 561 -20.48 -13.50 14.45
CA ASP A 561 -21.39 -13.71 13.32
C ASP A 561 -20.85 -14.75 12.34
N MET A 562 -19.54 -14.75 12.11
CA MET A 562 -18.87 -15.74 11.27
C MET A 562 -18.96 -17.14 11.91
N ILE A 563 -18.70 -17.24 13.20
CA ILE A 563 -18.79 -18.52 13.94
C ILE A 563 -20.22 -19.07 13.87
N ARG A 564 -21.23 -18.24 14.12
CA ARG A 564 -22.65 -18.64 14.07
C ARG A 564 -23.13 -19.04 12.68
N ALA A 565 -22.57 -18.42 11.65
CA ALA A 565 -22.92 -18.69 10.26
C ALA A 565 -22.22 -19.93 9.68
N SER A 566 -21.22 -20.47 10.35
CA SER A 566 -20.45 -21.63 9.89
C SER A 566 -21.24 -22.93 10.03
N ASP A 567 -20.83 -23.93 9.25
CA ASP A 567 -21.41 -25.28 9.31
C ASP A 567 -20.75 -26.13 10.40
N TYR A 568 -19.47 -25.87 10.65
CA TYR A 568 -18.67 -26.64 11.61
C TYR A 568 -17.65 -25.71 12.28
N VAL A 569 -17.45 -25.92 13.58
CA VAL A 569 -16.50 -25.12 14.38
C VAL A 569 -15.52 -26.05 15.07
N VAL A 570 -14.26 -25.67 15.04
CA VAL A 570 -13.18 -26.31 15.82
C VAL A 570 -12.62 -25.28 16.79
N ASP A 571 -12.75 -25.55 18.08
CA ASP A 571 -12.22 -24.69 19.15
C ASP A 571 -10.92 -25.30 19.69
N ILE A 572 -9.82 -24.53 19.54
CA ILE A 572 -8.48 -24.97 19.96
C ILE A 572 -8.08 -24.22 21.23
N GLY A 573 -7.57 -24.95 22.17
CA GLY A 573 -7.14 -24.42 23.47
C GLY A 573 -6.52 -25.51 24.36
N PRO A 574 -6.78 -25.46 25.67
CA PRO A 574 -7.60 -24.50 26.45
C PRO A 574 -6.91 -23.13 26.65
N GLY A 575 -5.61 -23.04 26.49
CA GLY A 575 -4.82 -21.82 26.64
C GLY A 575 -4.01 -21.46 25.41
N ALA A 576 -2.94 -20.70 25.59
CA ALA A 576 -2.04 -20.27 24.53
C ALA A 576 -0.66 -20.92 24.68
N GLY A 577 0.10 -21.04 23.58
CA GLY A 577 1.44 -21.59 23.57
C GLY A 577 1.48 -23.05 24.06
N VAL A 578 2.26 -23.30 25.09
CA VAL A 578 2.38 -24.64 25.70
C VAL A 578 1.10 -25.12 26.36
N HIS A 579 0.18 -24.24 26.70
CA HIS A 579 -1.12 -24.53 27.30
C HIS A 579 -2.23 -24.71 26.25
N GLY A 580 -1.91 -24.53 24.99
CA GLY A 580 -2.82 -24.71 23.86
C GLY A 580 -2.57 -25.98 23.09
N GLY A 581 -2.97 -26.01 21.85
CA GLY A 581 -2.70 -27.09 20.90
C GLY A 581 -3.58 -28.32 21.06
N MET A 582 -4.71 -28.24 21.78
CA MET A 582 -5.69 -29.32 21.97
C MET A 582 -7.04 -28.93 21.39
N ILE A 583 -7.78 -29.89 20.89
CA ILE A 583 -9.18 -29.68 20.50
C ILE A 583 -10.03 -29.68 21.78
N VAL A 584 -10.58 -28.52 22.12
CA VAL A 584 -11.44 -28.33 23.29
C VAL A 584 -12.86 -28.74 22.97
N ALA A 585 -13.36 -28.37 21.80
CA ALA A 585 -14.69 -28.72 21.32
C ALA A 585 -14.71 -28.70 19.79
N GLU A 586 -15.57 -29.47 19.20
CA GLU A 586 -15.82 -29.52 17.76
C GLU A 586 -17.30 -29.82 17.47
N GLY A 587 -17.80 -29.37 16.36
CA GLY A 587 -19.18 -29.63 15.94
C GLY A 587 -19.85 -28.38 15.34
N THR A 588 -21.18 -28.39 15.32
CA THR A 588 -21.96 -27.24 14.90
C THR A 588 -21.81 -26.08 15.89
N PRO A 589 -22.08 -24.83 15.50
CA PRO A 589 -22.01 -23.68 16.44
C PRO A 589 -22.83 -23.89 17.70
N ARG A 590 -23.98 -24.53 17.59
CA ARG A 590 -24.84 -24.86 18.74
C ARG A 590 -24.20 -25.87 19.69
N GLN A 591 -23.52 -26.89 19.14
CA GLN A 591 -22.78 -27.87 19.96
C GLN A 591 -21.61 -27.21 20.71
N ILE A 592 -21.00 -26.17 20.13
CA ILE A 592 -19.96 -25.39 20.80
C ILE A 592 -20.56 -24.55 21.93
N GLU A 593 -21.71 -23.93 21.74
CA GLU A 593 -22.43 -23.20 22.82
C GLU A 593 -22.78 -24.09 24.01
N ASP A 594 -23.16 -25.32 23.73
CA ASP A 594 -23.56 -26.32 24.77
C ASP A 594 -22.36 -26.97 25.46
N SER A 595 -21.13 -26.78 24.97
CA SER A 595 -19.92 -27.38 25.55
C SER A 595 -19.41 -26.59 26.75
N PRO A 596 -19.38 -27.13 27.95
CA PRO A 596 -18.93 -26.43 29.16
C PRO A 596 -17.41 -26.18 29.18
N ALA A 597 -16.64 -26.97 28.43
CA ALA A 597 -15.18 -26.84 28.34
C ALA A 597 -14.73 -25.75 27.37
N SER A 598 -15.60 -25.33 26.44
CA SER A 598 -15.29 -24.34 25.42
C SER A 598 -15.48 -22.94 25.98
N LEU A 599 -14.39 -22.21 26.04
CA LEU A 599 -14.41 -20.77 26.39
C LEU A 599 -15.17 -19.95 25.32
N THR A 600 -14.97 -20.29 24.05
CA THR A 600 -15.76 -19.71 22.95
C THR A 600 -17.26 -20.00 23.14
N GLY A 601 -17.64 -21.20 23.50
CA GLY A 601 -19.04 -21.54 23.77
C GLY A 601 -19.62 -20.76 24.93
N GLN A 602 -18.87 -20.54 26.00
CA GLN A 602 -19.31 -19.71 27.14
C GLN A 602 -19.62 -18.24 26.71
N TYR A 603 -18.83 -17.66 25.82
CA TYR A 603 -19.11 -16.30 25.29
C TYR A 603 -20.29 -16.32 24.31
N LEU A 604 -20.39 -17.35 23.45
CA LEU A 604 -21.50 -17.44 22.49
C LEU A 604 -22.85 -17.66 23.19
N SER A 605 -22.88 -18.45 24.27
CA SER A 605 -24.10 -18.74 25.05
C SER A 605 -24.51 -17.59 25.99
N GLY A 606 -23.63 -16.64 26.23
CA GLY A 606 -23.85 -15.53 27.17
C GLY A 606 -23.54 -15.88 28.63
N GLN A 607 -22.99 -17.04 28.92
CA GLN A 607 -22.51 -17.37 30.29
C GLN A 607 -21.36 -16.48 30.72
N ARG A 608 -20.48 -16.14 29.78
CA ARG A 608 -19.46 -15.10 29.93
C ARG A 608 -19.73 -14.03 28.91
N ARG A 609 -19.58 -12.77 29.32
CA ARG A 609 -19.72 -11.62 28.44
C ARG A 609 -18.88 -10.47 28.96
N ILE A 610 -18.53 -9.57 28.06
CA ILE A 610 -17.97 -8.27 28.41
C ILE A 610 -19.14 -7.40 28.84
N GLU A 611 -19.13 -6.97 30.11
CA GLU A 611 -20.25 -6.21 30.69
C GLU A 611 -20.32 -4.79 30.14
N VAL A 612 -21.54 -4.28 29.95
CA VAL A 612 -21.77 -2.87 29.70
C VAL A 612 -21.58 -2.13 31.01
N PRO A 613 -20.76 -1.05 31.08
CA PRO A 613 -20.58 -0.27 32.30
C PRO A 613 -21.91 0.27 32.83
N SER A 614 -22.15 0.08 34.10
CA SER A 614 -23.37 0.59 34.77
C SER A 614 -23.40 2.11 34.79
N LYS A 615 -22.25 2.74 34.85
CA LYS A 615 -22.08 4.20 34.82
C LYS A 615 -20.92 4.57 33.90
N ARG A 616 -21.15 5.45 32.94
CA ARG A 616 -20.11 5.98 32.06
C ARG A 616 -19.52 7.27 32.64
N ALA A 617 -18.23 7.50 32.38
CA ALA A 617 -17.63 8.77 32.73
C ALA A 617 -18.29 9.90 31.93
N ALA A 618 -18.63 11.01 32.59
CA ALA A 618 -19.26 12.15 31.96
C ALA A 618 -18.21 13.07 31.32
N PRO A 619 -18.47 13.59 30.10
CA PRO A 619 -17.58 14.57 29.48
C PRO A 619 -17.58 15.90 30.26
N ASP A 620 -16.45 16.57 30.28
CA ASP A 620 -16.30 17.93 30.78
C ASP A 620 -16.22 18.87 29.57
N ASP A 621 -17.19 19.72 29.39
CA ASP A 621 -17.31 20.62 28.24
C ASP A 621 -16.17 21.67 28.18
N GLU A 622 -15.47 21.91 29.29
CA GLU A 622 -14.31 22.80 29.34
C GLU A 622 -13.02 22.11 28.95
N ARG A 623 -13.01 20.78 28.90
CA ARG A 623 -11.84 19.95 28.59
C ARG A 623 -12.13 19.09 27.37
N LEU A 624 -12.08 19.70 26.19
CA LEU A 624 -12.29 19.05 24.90
C LEU A 624 -11.07 19.19 24.00
N LEU A 625 -10.73 18.11 23.33
CA LEU A 625 -9.81 18.13 22.19
C LEU A 625 -10.67 18.24 20.93
N ARG A 626 -10.57 19.36 20.23
CA ARG A 626 -11.41 19.66 19.07
C ARG A 626 -10.60 19.73 17.81
N ILE A 627 -10.97 18.94 16.81
CA ILE A 627 -10.44 19.00 15.44
C ILE A 627 -11.42 19.83 14.62
N VAL A 628 -10.97 20.95 14.05
CA VAL A 628 -11.84 21.88 13.32
C VAL A 628 -11.60 21.76 11.82
N ASN A 629 -12.69 21.52 11.07
CA ASN A 629 -12.73 21.48 9.61
C ASN A 629 -11.66 20.59 8.97
N ALA A 630 -11.52 19.34 9.43
CA ALA A 630 -10.67 18.36 8.81
C ALA A 630 -11.19 18.00 7.41
N SER A 631 -10.33 18.13 6.40
CA SER A 631 -10.69 17.98 4.99
C SER A 631 -9.72 17.09 4.20
N GLY A 632 -8.86 16.35 4.88
CA GLY A 632 -7.93 15.40 4.26
C GLY A 632 -8.65 14.22 3.61
N ASN A 633 -8.14 13.70 2.51
CA ASN A 633 -8.71 12.58 1.76
C ASN A 633 -10.22 12.75 1.51
N ASN A 634 -11.05 11.83 2.03
CA ASN A 634 -12.50 11.88 1.85
C ASN A 634 -13.25 12.70 2.92
N LEU A 635 -12.56 13.31 3.88
CA LEU A 635 -13.20 14.12 4.93
C LEU A 635 -13.84 15.40 4.37
N ARG A 636 -15.07 15.70 4.83
CA ARG A 636 -15.87 16.83 4.34
C ARG A 636 -15.97 17.92 5.40
N ASN A 637 -14.87 18.64 5.65
CA ASN A 637 -14.80 19.72 6.65
C ASN A 637 -15.35 19.28 8.02
N VAL A 638 -14.85 18.15 8.52
CA VAL A 638 -15.33 17.52 9.74
C VAL A 638 -14.82 18.26 10.97
N THR A 639 -15.71 18.61 11.86
CA THR A 639 -15.36 19.07 13.21
C THR A 639 -15.72 17.96 14.20
N ALA A 640 -14.72 17.44 14.90
CA ALA A 640 -14.88 16.36 15.87
C ALA A 640 -14.37 16.79 17.24
N GLU A 641 -15.11 16.42 18.28
CA GLU A 641 -14.78 16.73 19.67
C GLU A 641 -14.52 15.45 20.45
N VAL A 642 -13.32 15.36 21.03
CA VAL A 642 -12.90 14.24 21.87
C VAL A 642 -12.80 14.72 23.31
N PRO A 643 -13.64 14.19 24.23
CA PRO A 643 -13.56 14.54 25.65
C PRO A 643 -12.23 14.11 26.26
N VAL A 644 -11.58 15.01 27.01
CA VAL A 644 -10.32 14.71 27.70
C VAL A 644 -10.58 13.81 28.90
N GLY A 645 -9.74 12.80 29.09
CA GLY A 645 -9.83 11.88 30.24
C GLY A 645 -10.86 10.76 30.07
N LEU A 646 -11.43 10.59 28.89
CA LEU A 646 -12.41 9.55 28.58
C LEU A 646 -11.88 8.54 27.56
N LEU A 647 -12.55 7.41 27.49
CA LEU A 647 -12.39 6.43 26.41
C LEU A 647 -13.37 6.76 25.28
N THR A 648 -12.83 7.20 24.16
CA THR A 648 -13.59 7.52 22.95
C THR A 648 -13.32 6.49 21.86
N CYS A 649 -14.37 5.89 21.31
CA CYS A 649 -14.30 5.05 20.13
C CYS A 649 -14.69 5.82 18.87
N ILE A 650 -13.87 5.71 17.84
CA ILE A 650 -14.18 6.19 16.50
C ILE A 650 -14.70 5.00 15.71
N THR A 651 -15.94 5.08 15.30
CA THR A 651 -16.67 3.99 14.64
C THR A 651 -17.15 4.40 13.26
N GLY A 652 -17.66 3.48 12.50
CA GLY A 652 -18.24 3.73 11.19
C GLY A 652 -17.91 2.62 10.18
N VAL A 653 -18.59 2.66 9.06
CA VAL A 653 -18.35 1.69 7.97
C VAL A 653 -16.94 1.78 7.42
N SER A 654 -16.48 0.72 6.79
CA SER A 654 -15.14 0.66 6.19
C SER A 654 -14.94 1.79 5.17
N GLY A 655 -13.80 2.46 5.24
CA GLY A 655 -13.47 3.57 4.35
C GLY A 655 -14.19 4.89 4.65
N SER A 656 -14.84 5.03 5.79
CA SER A 656 -15.59 6.26 6.17
C SER A 656 -14.71 7.46 6.57
N GLY A 657 -13.39 7.28 6.66
CA GLY A 657 -12.45 8.35 6.99
C GLY A 657 -11.93 8.36 8.43
N LYS A 658 -12.16 7.31 9.20
CA LYS A 658 -11.72 7.18 10.60
C LYS A 658 -10.21 7.36 10.77
N SER A 659 -9.42 6.62 10.02
CA SER A 659 -7.96 6.69 10.09
C SER A 659 -7.44 8.04 9.60
N THR A 660 -8.04 8.64 8.61
CA THR A 660 -7.67 9.99 8.14
C THR A 660 -7.90 11.03 9.22
N LEU A 661 -9.04 10.97 9.90
CA LEU A 661 -9.36 11.91 10.99
C LEU A 661 -8.40 11.77 12.17
N ILE A 662 -8.11 10.56 12.59
CA ILE A 662 -7.36 10.28 13.82
C ILE A 662 -5.86 10.16 13.57
N ASN A 663 -5.43 9.30 12.66
CA ASN A 663 -4.01 9.05 12.42
C ASN A 663 -3.38 10.17 11.59
N ASP A 664 -3.96 10.51 10.45
CA ASP A 664 -3.36 11.46 9.52
C ASP A 664 -3.54 12.92 9.97
N THR A 665 -4.61 13.25 10.66
CA THR A 665 -4.92 14.61 11.11
C THR A 665 -4.56 14.81 12.58
N LEU A 666 -5.23 14.15 13.50
CA LEU A 666 -5.07 14.38 14.94
C LEU A 666 -3.68 14.00 15.44
N TYR A 667 -3.24 12.77 15.19
CA TYR A 667 -1.95 12.28 15.70
C TYR A 667 -0.78 13.11 15.17
N HIS A 668 -0.72 13.36 13.87
CA HIS A 668 0.37 14.15 13.29
C HIS A 668 0.39 15.59 13.79
N ALA A 669 -0.78 16.20 13.98
CA ALA A 669 -0.89 17.55 14.52
C ALA A 669 -0.44 17.62 15.99
N VAL A 670 -0.87 16.67 16.83
CA VAL A 670 -0.47 16.62 18.23
C VAL A 670 1.01 16.30 18.38
N ALA A 671 1.54 15.35 17.61
CA ALA A 671 2.95 15.00 17.59
C ALA A 671 3.83 16.19 17.16
N ARG A 672 3.37 16.94 16.15
CA ARG A 672 4.06 18.14 15.69
C ARG A 672 4.07 19.23 16.76
N HIS A 673 2.96 19.43 17.46
CA HIS A 673 2.88 20.39 18.57
C HIS A 673 3.76 20.03 19.75
N LEU A 674 3.75 18.77 20.18
CA LEU A 674 4.49 18.32 21.37
C LEU A 674 5.98 18.05 21.11
N TYR A 675 6.31 17.49 19.94
CA TYR A 675 7.65 16.96 19.64
C TYR A 675 8.34 17.62 18.45
N GLY A 676 7.69 18.54 17.73
CA GLY A 676 8.23 19.09 16.48
C GLY A 676 8.38 18.04 15.38
N SER A 677 7.51 17.04 15.37
CA SER A 677 7.53 15.95 14.38
C SER A 677 7.42 16.47 12.95
N THR A 678 8.18 15.87 12.03
CA THR A 678 8.26 16.29 10.62
C THR A 678 7.05 15.92 9.76
N PRO A 679 6.31 14.80 9.97
CA PRO A 679 5.12 14.50 9.18
C PRO A 679 4.08 15.63 9.29
N GLU A 680 3.60 16.08 8.13
CA GLU A 680 2.53 17.07 8.09
C GLU A 680 1.17 16.43 8.41
N PRO A 681 0.35 17.06 9.26
CA PRO A 681 -1.03 16.59 9.44
C PRO A 681 -1.84 16.78 8.15
N ALA A 682 -2.85 15.94 7.95
CA ALA A 682 -3.80 16.12 6.86
C ALA A 682 -4.52 17.48 6.98
N ALA A 683 -5.05 17.98 5.88
CA ALA A 683 -5.66 19.31 5.80
C ALA A 683 -6.76 19.51 6.87
N HIS A 684 -6.63 20.55 7.65
CA HIS A 684 -7.57 20.98 8.69
C HIS A 684 -7.32 22.46 9.00
N ASP A 685 -8.27 23.12 9.67
CA ASP A 685 -8.09 24.52 10.07
C ASP A 685 -7.20 24.63 11.30
N ARG A 686 -7.59 23.99 12.41
CA ARG A 686 -6.86 24.02 13.68
C ARG A 686 -7.27 22.86 14.59
N ILE A 687 -6.49 22.65 15.64
CA ILE A 687 -6.81 21.74 16.73
C ILE A 687 -6.77 22.53 18.03
N GLU A 688 -7.86 22.47 18.78
CA GLU A 688 -8.01 23.11 20.09
C GLU A 688 -7.89 22.09 21.20
N GLY A 689 -7.40 22.50 22.37
CA GLY A 689 -7.29 21.66 23.57
C GLY A 689 -5.97 20.92 23.71
N LEU A 690 -4.95 21.26 22.92
CA LEU A 690 -3.61 20.64 22.97
C LEU A 690 -2.90 20.86 24.32
N GLU A 691 -3.24 21.88 25.06
CA GLU A 691 -2.70 22.21 26.38
C GLU A 691 -3.02 21.16 27.46
N HIS A 692 -4.00 20.31 27.23
CA HIS A 692 -4.37 19.23 28.16
C HIS A 692 -3.41 18.03 28.11
N PHE A 693 -2.52 17.96 27.11
CA PHE A 693 -1.63 16.84 26.90
C PHE A 693 -0.18 17.24 26.99
N ASP A 694 0.63 16.35 27.57
CA ASP A 694 2.08 16.45 27.59
C ASP A 694 2.76 15.35 26.74
N LYS A 695 1.98 14.35 26.31
CA LYS A 695 2.47 13.21 25.56
C LYS A 695 1.39 12.64 24.66
N VAL A 696 1.78 12.16 23.48
CA VAL A 696 0.92 11.39 22.57
C VAL A 696 1.60 10.08 22.20
N ILE A 697 0.84 9.00 22.24
CA ILE A 697 1.31 7.66 21.90
C ILE A 697 0.34 7.08 20.89
N ASN A 698 0.87 6.75 19.72
CA ASN A 698 0.13 6.04 18.68
C ASN A 698 0.59 4.57 18.64
N VAL A 699 -0.34 3.67 18.88
CA VAL A 699 -0.12 2.23 18.86
C VAL A 699 -0.87 1.66 17.65
N ASP A 700 -0.13 1.41 16.59
CA ASP A 700 -0.61 0.85 15.34
C ASP A 700 -0.14 -0.60 15.14
N GLN A 701 -0.61 -1.23 14.07
CA GLN A 701 -0.30 -2.62 13.71
C GLN A 701 1.00 -2.78 12.91
N SER A 702 1.76 -1.72 12.71
CA SER A 702 3.04 -1.81 12.00
C SER A 702 4.03 -2.71 12.77
N PRO A 703 4.91 -3.43 12.07
CA PRO A 703 5.91 -4.28 12.71
C PRO A 703 6.79 -3.51 13.72
N ILE A 704 7.23 -4.17 14.78
CA ILE A 704 8.20 -3.59 15.75
C ILE A 704 9.62 -3.47 15.16
N GLY A 705 9.84 -4.01 13.99
CA GLY A 705 11.09 -3.92 13.24
C GLY A 705 11.00 -4.69 11.93
N ARG A 706 11.89 -4.38 11.00
CA ARG A 706 11.90 -4.95 9.65
C ARG A 706 12.90 -6.08 9.44
N THR A 707 13.72 -6.36 10.44
CA THR A 707 14.80 -7.33 10.37
C THR A 707 14.62 -8.45 11.38
N PRO A 708 15.23 -9.63 11.18
CA PRO A 708 15.21 -10.72 12.15
C PRO A 708 15.85 -10.39 13.50
N ARG A 709 16.63 -9.30 13.58
CA ARG A 709 17.26 -8.80 14.84
C ARG A 709 16.27 -8.09 15.73
N SER A 710 15.18 -7.56 15.20
CA SER A 710 14.13 -6.95 16.00
C SER A 710 13.30 -8.04 16.66
N ASN A 711 13.11 -7.94 17.96
CA ASN A 711 12.33 -8.89 18.74
C ASN A 711 11.68 -8.19 19.96
N PRO A 712 10.77 -8.84 20.68
CA PRO A 712 10.14 -8.25 21.86
C PRO A 712 11.13 -7.82 22.96
N ALA A 713 12.20 -8.57 23.18
CA ALA A 713 13.21 -8.24 24.19
C ALA A 713 13.96 -6.95 23.89
N THR A 714 14.37 -6.75 22.64
CA THR A 714 15.08 -5.53 22.22
C THR A 714 14.16 -4.33 22.15
N TYR A 715 12.96 -4.50 21.62
CA TYR A 715 11.99 -3.42 21.46
C TYR A 715 11.53 -2.83 22.80
N THR A 716 11.23 -3.67 23.77
CA THR A 716 10.78 -3.25 25.10
C THR A 716 11.91 -2.76 26.03
N GLY A 717 13.15 -2.84 25.58
CA GLY A 717 14.32 -2.53 26.40
C GLY A 717 14.63 -3.56 27.50
N LEU A 718 13.99 -4.71 27.43
CA LEU A 718 14.17 -5.83 28.36
C LEU A 718 15.54 -6.48 28.21
N PHE A 719 16.10 -6.49 27.01
CA PHE A 719 17.34 -7.20 26.72
C PHE A 719 18.58 -6.57 27.36
N THR A 720 18.60 -5.26 27.54
CA THR A 720 19.72 -4.55 28.16
C THR A 720 19.98 -5.03 29.59
N PRO A 721 19.03 -5.03 30.54
CA PRO A 721 19.27 -5.58 31.90
C PRO A 721 19.58 -7.09 31.87
N ILE A 722 19.06 -7.86 30.94
CA ILE A 722 19.43 -9.29 30.79
C ILE A 722 20.89 -9.42 30.42
N ARG A 723 21.40 -8.64 29.47
CA ARG A 723 22.82 -8.63 29.10
C ARG A 723 23.72 -8.23 30.25
N GLU A 724 23.32 -7.27 31.04
CA GLU A 724 24.03 -6.86 32.26
C GLU A 724 24.12 -7.98 33.29
N LEU A 725 23.06 -8.74 33.48
CA LEU A 725 23.07 -9.93 34.34
C LEU A 725 24.06 -11.00 33.84
N PHE A 726 24.12 -11.27 32.55
CA PHE A 726 25.08 -12.20 31.98
C PHE A 726 26.53 -11.71 32.11
N ALA A 727 26.77 -10.44 31.90
CA ALA A 727 28.11 -9.84 32.11
C ALA A 727 28.55 -9.85 33.58
N GLY A 728 27.60 -9.91 34.49
CA GLY A 728 27.84 -9.94 35.93
C GLY A 728 28.19 -11.32 36.51
N VAL A 729 27.98 -12.43 35.78
CA VAL A 729 28.30 -13.77 36.27
C VAL A 729 29.81 -13.99 36.36
N PRO A 730 30.32 -14.82 37.29
CA PRO A 730 31.76 -15.04 37.51
C PRO A 730 32.52 -15.44 36.24
N SER A 731 31.99 -16.39 35.46
CA SER A 731 32.61 -16.85 34.23
C SER A 731 32.74 -15.76 33.15
N ALA A 732 31.81 -14.82 33.07
CA ALA A 732 31.89 -13.69 32.16
C ALA A 732 32.95 -12.68 32.62
N LYS A 733 33.04 -12.41 33.94
CA LYS A 733 34.04 -11.50 34.52
C LYS A 733 35.46 -12.06 34.37
N GLU A 734 35.66 -13.34 34.57
CA GLU A 734 36.95 -14.02 34.36
C GLU A 734 37.44 -13.91 32.92
N ARG A 735 36.52 -13.92 31.95
CA ARG A 735 36.81 -13.81 30.52
C ARG A 735 36.88 -12.36 30.05
N GLY A 736 36.59 -11.38 30.91
CA GLY A 736 36.54 -9.95 30.55
C GLY A 736 35.37 -9.62 29.61
N TYR A 737 34.27 -10.34 29.70
CA TYR A 737 33.09 -10.09 28.88
C TYR A 737 32.25 -8.97 29.49
N ASP A 738 32.01 -7.94 28.67
CA ASP A 738 31.11 -6.81 28.98
C ASP A 738 29.70 -7.10 28.47
N PRO A 739 28.70 -6.26 28.75
CA PRO A 739 27.35 -6.42 28.23
C PRO A 739 27.26 -6.43 26.69
N GLY A 740 28.22 -5.80 26.00
CA GLY A 740 28.30 -5.81 24.54
C GLY A 740 28.56 -7.18 23.96
N ARG A 741 29.25 -8.07 24.70
CA ARG A 741 29.50 -9.44 24.29
C ARG A 741 28.22 -10.24 24.06
N PHE A 742 27.18 -9.94 24.82
CA PHE A 742 25.90 -10.62 24.77
C PHE A 742 24.90 -9.96 23.82
N SER A 743 25.33 -8.94 23.10
CA SER A 743 24.53 -8.31 22.03
C SER A 743 24.77 -9.00 20.71
N PHE A 744 23.70 -9.41 20.02
CA PHE A 744 23.77 -9.94 18.65
C PHE A 744 23.88 -8.83 17.59
N ASN A 745 23.77 -7.57 17.97
CA ASN A 745 23.91 -6.41 17.07
C ASN A 745 25.36 -5.91 16.94
N VAL A 746 26.24 -6.31 17.86
CA VAL A 746 27.62 -5.83 17.94
C VAL A 746 28.59 -6.99 17.68
N LYS A 747 29.71 -6.71 17.00
CA LYS A 747 30.78 -7.71 16.81
C LYS A 747 31.39 -8.11 18.15
N GLY A 748 31.81 -9.34 18.25
CA GLY A 748 32.52 -9.91 19.40
C GLY A 748 31.91 -11.19 19.90
N GLY A 749 30.65 -11.18 20.32
CA GLY A 749 29.94 -12.36 20.85
C GLY A 749 28.97 -13.02 19.89
N ARG A 750 28.60 -12.37 18.83
CA ARG A 750 27.63 -12.87 17.85
C ARG A 750 28.25 -13.88 16.87
N CYS A 751 27.42 -14.70 16.29
CA CYS A 751 27.79 -15.50 15.12
C CYS A 751 28.06 -14.58 13.92
N GLU A 752 29.27 -14.58 13.41
CA GLU A 752 29.62 -13.69 12.27
C GLU A 752 29.12 -14.22 10.92
N SER A 753 28.81 -15.50 10.78
CA SER A 753 28.21 -16.04 9.56
C SER A 753 26.84 -15.44 9.26
N CYS A 754 25.95 -15.37 10.23
CA CYS A 754 24.63 -14.73 10.13
C CYS A 754 24.59 -13.31 10.72
N GLN A 755 25.72 -12.81 11.21
CA GLN A 755 25.85 -11.50 11.87
C GLN A 755 24.85 -11.29 13.01
N GLY A 756 24.49 -12.35 13.71
CA GLY A 756 23.53 -12.31 14.82
C GLY A 756 22.06 -12.43 14.44
N ASP A 757 21.73 -12.58 13.16
CA ASP A 757 20.34 -12.77 12.70
C ASP A 757 19.77 -14.14 13.11
N GLY A 758 20.63 -15.16 13.27
CA GLY A 758 20.26 -16.56 13.50
C GLY A 758 19.77 -17.25 12.22
N VAL A 759 19.51 -16.49 11.17
CA VAL A 759 19.02 -16.95 9.88
C VAL A 759 19.82 -16.32 8.76
N LEU A 760 19.89 -16.99 7.63
CA LEU A 760 20.44 -16.45 6.38
C LEU A 760 19.29 -16.07 5.46
N LYS A 761 19.35 -14.87 4.93
CA LYS A 761 18.39 -14.37 3.95
C LYS A 761 18.77 -14.89 2.57
N VAL A 762 17.86 -15.61 1.93
CA VAL A 762 17.96 -16.01 0.53
C VAL A 762 17.06 -15.10 -0.29
N GLU A 763 17.66 -14.22 -1.08
CA GLU A 763 16.92 -13.30 -1.94
C GLU A 763 16.35 -14.05 -3.15
N MET A 764 15.03 -13.95 -3.30
CA MET A 764 14.29 -14.55 -4.41
C MET A 764 13.73 -13.43 -5.27
N HIS A 765 14.38 -13.15 -6.41
CA HIS A 765 14.10 -11.98 -7.27
C HIS A 765 12.64 -11.78 -7.66
N PHE A 766 11.81 -12.82 -7.70
CA PHE A 766 10.38 -12.74 -8.06
C PHE A 766 9.44 -13.33 -7.02
N LEU A 767 9.98 -13.82 -5.91
CA LEU A 767 9.22 -14.42 -4.80
C LEU A 767 9.62 -13.73 -3.49
N PRO A 768 8.82 -13.87 -2.43
CA PRO A 768 9.22 -13.37 -1.11
C PRO A 768 10.55 -13.96 -0.66
N ASP A 769 11.38 -13.15 -0.02
CA ASP A 769 12.66 -13.62 0.53
C ASP A 769 12.45 -14.76 1.52
N VAL A 770 13.33 -15.76 1.45
CA VAL A 770 13.29 -16.92 2.35
C VAL A 770 14.37 -16.78 3.41
N TYR A 771 14.04 -17.05 4.65
CA TYR A 771 14.95 -17.07 5.77
C TYR A 771 15.24 -18.51 6.20
N VAL A 772 16.49 -18.93 6.11
CA VAL A 772 16.93 -20.28 6.46
C VAL A 772 17.79 -20.22 7.72
N PRO A 773 17.64 -21.16 8.69
CA PRO A 773 18.53 -21.20 9.86
C PRO A 773 20.00 -21.20 9.48
N CYS A 774 20.81 -20.44 10.21
CA CYS A 774 22.26 -20.39 9.98
C CYS A 774 22.92 -21.73 10.27
N ASP A 775 23.69 -22.27 9.34
CA ASP A 775 24.36 -23.57 9.43
C ASP A 775 25.48 -23.59 10.50
N VAL A 776 26.03 -22.43 10.85
CA VAL A 776 27.13 -22.30 11.82
C VAL A 776 26.60 -22.23 13.25
N CYS A 777 25.60 -21.36 13.51
CA CYS A 777 25.07 -21.21 14.87
C CYS A 777 23.76 -21.97 15.09
N HIS A 778 23.20 -22.58 14.08
CA HIS A 778 21.92 -23.31 14.15
C HIS A 778 20.77 -22.50 14.76
N GLY A 779 20.70 -21.22 14.42
CA GLY A 779 19.69 -20.30 14.93
C GLY A 779 20.00 -19.65 16.29
N LYS A 780 21.14 -19.97 16.91
CA LYS A 780 21.47 -19.50 18.27
C LYS A 780 21.99 -18.06 18.34
N ARG A 781 22.30 -17.44 17.21
CA ARG A 781 22.75 -16.04 17.06
C ARG A 781 24.15 -15.71 17.60
N TYR A 782 24.74 -16.53 18.45
CA TYR A 782 26.01 -16.28 19.14
C TYR A 782 27.09 -17.29 18.79
N ASN A 783 28.33 -16.88 18.99
CA ASN A 783 29.46 -17.80 18.87
C ASN A 783 29.51 -18.76 20.09
N ARG A 784 30.30 -19.81 19.92
CA ARG A 784 30.41 -20.89 20.91
C ARG A 784 30.88 -20.38 22.29
N GLU A 785 31.85 -19.49 22.33
CA GLU A 785 32.44 -18.95 23.54
C GLU A 785 31.45 -18.15 24.37
N THR A 786 30.59 -17.36 23.72
CA THR A 786 29.52 -16.61 24.38
C THR A 786 28.46 -17.52 24.97
N LEU A 787 28.13 -18.63 24.25
CA LEU A 787 27.13 -19.61 24.70
C LEU A 787 27.61 -20.46 25.90
N GLU A 788 28.90 -20.46 26.21
CA GLU A 788 29.43 -21.15 27.41
C GLU A 788 29.12 -20.41 28.71
N VAL A 789 28.78 -19.13 28.65
CA VAL A 789 28.37 -18.35 29.83
C VAL A 789 26.93 -18.65 30.20
N LEU A 790 26.73 -19.11 31.43
CA LEU A 790 25.42 -19.50 31.93
C LEU A 790 24.96 -18.60 33.06
N TYR A 791 23.68 -18.22 33.04
CA TYR A 791 22.97 -17.61 34.16
C TYR A 791 21.83 -18.54 34.58
N LYS A 792 21.84 -19.00 35.83
CA LYS A 792 20.90 -20.01 36.35
C LYS A 792 20.78 -21.25 35.43
N GLY A 793 21.89 -21.67 34.84
CA GLY A 793 21.96 -22.85 33.98
C GLY A 793 21.55 -22.65 32.54
N LYS A 794 21.22 -21.43 32.11
CA LYS A 794 20.83 -21.09 30.73
C LYS A 794 21.77 -20.09 30.10
N ASN A 795 22.16 -20.33 28.83
CA ASN A 795 22.91 -19.36 28.05
C ASN A 795 21.99 -18.26 27.50
N ILE A 796 22.56 -17.22 26.91
CA ILE A 796 21.80 -16.08 26.39
C ILE A 796 20.83 -16.48 25.25
N SER A 797 21.17 -17.44 24.43
CA SER A 797 20.29 -17.95 23.38
C SER A 797 19.10 -18.70 23.97
N GLU A 798 19.32 -19.54 24.98
CA GLU A 798 18.25 -20.26 25.68
C GLU A 798 17.29 -19.29 26.39
N VAL A 799 17.80 -18.18 26.93
CA VAL A 799 16.98 -17.12 27.53
C VAL A 799 16.10 -16.43 26.48
N LEU A 800 16.64 -16.16 25.30
CA LEU A 800 15.84 -15.60 24.19
C LEU A 800 14.75 -16.55 23.67
N GLU A 801 14.93 -17.87 23.84
CA GLU A 801 13.94 -18.88 23.49
C GLU A 801 12.84 -19.07 24.55
N LEU A 802 13.03 -18.50 25.76
CA LEU A 802 11.96 -18.54 26.78
C LEU A 802 10.74 -17.77 26.31
N THR A 803 9.55 -18.31 26.62
CA THR A 803 8.31 -17.54 26.50
C THR A 803 8.30 -16.44 27.58
N VAL A 804 7.49 -15.40 27.38
CA VAL A 804 7.33 -14.33 28.37
C VAL A 804 6.92 -14.89 29.74
N GLU A 805 6.01 -15.87 29.75
CA GLU A 805 5.59 -16.54 30.98
C GLU A 805 6.74 -17.27 31.68
N GLN A 806 7.52 -18.07 30.94
CA GLN A 806 8.68 -18.76 31.49
C GLN A 806 9.77 -17.80 31.96
N ALA A 807 10.00 -16.72 31.20
CA ALA A 807 10.98 -15.71 31.58
C ALA A 807 10.57 -14.94 32.84
N HIS A 808 9.29 -14.68 33.02
CA HIS A 808 8.77 -14.03 34.21
C HIS A 808 9.09 -14.83 35.48
N ASP A 809 8.92 -16.16 35.44
CA ASP A 809 9.30 -17.04 36.53
C ASP A 809 10.83 -17.14 36.70
N PHE A 810 11.55 -17.22 35.58
CA PHE A 810 13.02 -17.33 35.60
C PHE A 810 13.70 -16.09 36.18
N PHE A 811 13.18 -14.89 35.91
CA PHE A 811 13.70 -13.62 36.39
C PHE A 811 12.90 -13.05 37.57
N SER A 812 12.18 -13.87 38.31
CA SER A 812 11.32 -13.43 39.41
C SER A 812 12.06 -12.62 40.50
N ALA A 813 13.35 -12.90 40.72
CA ALA A 813 14.20 -12.21 41.67
C ALA A 813 14.85 -10.92 41.12
N VAL A 814 14.63 -10.56 39.88
CA VAL A 814 15.20 -9.37 39.22
C VAL A 814 14.07 -8.36 38.97
N PRO A 815 13.86 -7.34 39.81
CA PRO A 815 12.69 -6.47 39.76
C PRO A 815 12.51 -5.72 38.43
N VAL A 816 13.61 -5.23 37.85
CA VAL A 816 13.56 -4.47 36.58
C VAL A 816 13.07 -5.34 35.44
N VAL A 817 13.58 -6.55 35.30
CA VAL A 817 13.20 -7.53 34.27
C VAL A 817 11.77 -8.00 34.49
N ARG A 818 11.45 -8.40 35.74
CA ARG A 818 10.11 -8.90 36.10
C ARG A 818 9.02 -7.88 35.81
N ARG A 819 9.22 -6.61 36.09
CA ARG A 819 8.23 -5.55 35.86
C ARG A 819 7.91 -5.37 34.36
N LYS A 820 8.94 -5.39 33.50
CA LYS A 820 8.74 -5.33 32.06
C LYS A 820 8.05 -6.59 31.51
N LEU A 821 8.38 -7.74 32.01
CA LEU A 821 7.71 -9.00 31.66
C LEU A 821 6.25 -9.01 32.12
N GLN A 822 5.97 -8.42 33.29
CA GLN A 822 4.60 -8.29 33.80
C GLN A 822 3.71 -7.47 32.88
N THR A 823 4.22 -6.39 32.28
CA THR A 823 3.44 -5.60 31.31
C THR A 823 3.13 -6.40 30.04
N LEU A 824 4.02 -7.25 29.57
CA LEU A 824 3.77 -8.17 28.48
C LEU A 824 2.71 -9.23 28.83
N LEU A 825 2.72 -9.74 30.05
CA LEU A 825 1.67 -10.67 30.54
C LEU A 825 0.31 -9.98 30.61
N ASP A 826 0.26 -8.73 31.09
CA ASP A 826 -0.97 -7.96 31.28
C ASP A 826 -1.70 -7.72 29.93
N VAL A 827 -0.97 -7.59 28.83
CA VAL A 827 -1.54 -7.46 27.48
C VAL A 827 -1.81 -8.82 26.81
N GLY A 828 -1.62 -9.94 27.50
CA GLY A 828 -1.93 -11.27 26.99
C GLY A 828 -0.86 -11.89 26.09
N LEU A 829 0.39 -11.47 26.15
CA LEU A 829 1.49 -11.99 25.33
C LEU A 829 2.38 -13.01 26.07
N GLY A 830 1.86 -13.71 27.06
CA GLY A 830 2.62 -14.72 27.81
C GLY A 830 3.20 -15.85 26.95
N TYR A 831 2.63 -16.13 25.81
CA TYR A 831 3.01 -17.24 24.93
C TYR A 831 4.11 -16.91 23.91
N ILE A 832 4.43 -15.63 23.63
CA ILE A 832 5.49 -15.27 22.69
C ILE A 832 6.87 -15.46 23.32
N ARG A 833 7.86 -15.75 22.48
CA ARG A 833 9.26 -15.88 22.92
C ARG A 833 9.94 -14.51 22.99
N LEU A 834 10.86 -14.32 23.91
CA LEU A 834 11.60 -13.06 24.06
C LEU A 834 12.38 -12.69 22.80
N GLY A 835 13.01 -13.66 22.17
CA GLY A 835 13.81 -13.49 20.94
C GLY A 835 13.04 -13.76 19.64
N GLN A 836 11.72 -13.86 19.69
CA GLN A 836 10.91 -14.08 18.49
C GLN A 836 11.09 -12.95 17.49
N SER A 837 11.42 -13.30 16.23
CA SER A 837 11.63 -12.29 15.18
C SER A 837 10.36 -11.44 14.98
N ALA A 838 10.56 -10.13 14.84
CA ALA A 838 9.48 -9.19 14.52
C ALA A 838 8.69 -9.57 13.26
N THR A 839 9.36 -10.21 12.30
CA THR A 839 8.74 -10.66 11.05
C THR A 839 7.76 -11.82 11.22
N THR A 840 7.82 -12.53 12.35
CA THR A 840 6.94 -13.66 12.69
C THR A 840 5.76 -13.26 13.59
N LEU A 841 5.75 -12.04 14.11
CA LEU A 841 4.65 -11.52 14.91
C LEU A 841 3.48 -11.08 14.00
N SER A 842 2.25 -11.37 14.44
CA SER A 842 1.07 -10.79 13.82
C SER A 842 0.98 -9.27 14.08
N GLY A 843 0.19 -8.55 13.28
CA GLY A 843 -0.03 -7.12 13.50
C GLY A 843 -0.57 -6.80 14.89
N GLY A 844 -1.48 -7.61 15.39
CA GLY A 844 -2.04 -7.48 16.75
C GLY A 844 -1.02 -7.76 17.85
N GLU A 845 -0.16 -8.77 17.66
CA GLU A 845 0.94 -9.05 18.61
C GLU A 845 1.96 -7.91 18.65
N ALA A 846 2.37 -7.40 17.48
CA ALA A 846 3.27 -6.25 17.39
C ALA A 846 2.67 -5.01 18.10
N GLN A 847 1.40 -4.75 17.90
CA GLN A 847 0.68 -3.66 18.55
C GLN A 847 0.68 -3.80 20.07
N ARG A 848 0.42 -5.00 20.59
CA ARG A 848 0.45 -5.26 22.04
C ARG A 848 1.84 -5.18 22.64
N VAL A 849 2.89 -5.55 21.93
CA VAL A 849 4.27 -5.31 22.34
C VAL A 849 4.55 -3.81 22.50
N LYS A 850 4.12 -2.99 21.53
CA LYS A 850 4.22 -1.53 21.61
C LYS A 850 3.47 -0.97 22.81
N LEU A 851 2.26 -1.43 23.03
CA LEU A 851 1.45 -1.02 24.18
C LEU A 851 2.14 -1.38 25.50
N SER A 852 2.71 -2.58 25.62
CA SER A 852 3.41 -3.02 26.83
C SER A 852 4.64 -2.15 27.14
N LEU A 853 5.38 -1.72 26.12
CA LEU A 853 6.49 -0.79 26.28
C LEU A 853 6.02 0.52 26.92
N GLU A 854 4.93 1.08 26.42
CA GLU A 854 4.38 2.33 26.93
C GLU A 854 3.85 2.18 28.36
N LEU A 855 3.20 1.06 28.67
CA LEU A 855 2.75 0.73 30.04
C LEU A 855 3.90 0.55 31.02
N SER A 856 5.09 0.19 30.57
CA SER A 856 6.28 0.06 31.42
C SER A 856 6.92 1.41 31.81
N LYS A 857 6.55 2.49 31.12
CA LYS A 857 7.04 3.85 31.37
C LYS A 857 6.23 4.54 32.49
N ARG A 858 6.80 5.59 33.05
CA ARG A 858 6.10 6.41 34.06
C ARG A 858 4.93 7.14 33.40
N ASP A 859 3.75 6.98 33.97
CA ASP A 859 2.55 7.66 33.55
C ASP A 859 2.43 9.05 34.20
N THR A 860 2.07 10.06 33.40
CA THR A 860 1.83 11.44 33.85
C THR A 860 0.36 11.73 34.10
N GLY A 861 -0.56 10.85 33.63
CA GLY A 861 -2.00 11.08 33.66
C GLY A 861 -2.51 12.11 32.64
N ARG A 862 -1.63 12.59 31.75
CA ARG A 862 -1.93 13.59 30.70
C ARG A 862 -1.53 13.11 29.31
N THR A 863 -1.55 11.82 29.09
CA THR A 863 -1.20 11.20 27.82
C THR A 863 -2.41 10.99 26.94
N LEU A 864 -2.29 11.30 25.66
CA LEU A 864 -3.23 10.91 24.62
C LEU A 864 -2.76 9.58 24.00
N TYR A 865 -3.51 8.51 24.25
CA TYR A 865 -3.32 7.22 23.60
C TYR A 865 -4.21 7.10 22.38
N ILE A 866 -3.63 6.75 21.25
CA ILE A 866 -4.35 6.46 20.00
C ILE A 866 -4.09 5.00 19.65
N LEU A 867 -5.15 4.20 19.61
CA LEU A 867 -5.11 2.77 19.32
C LEU A 867 -5.91 2.50 18.04
N ASP A 868 -5.28 1.87 17.07
CA ASP A 868 -5.91 1.53 15.79
C ASP A 868 -6.24 0.05 15.75
N GLU A 869 -7.53 -0.28 15.85
CA GLU A 869 -8.07 -1.65 15.85
C GLU A 869 -7.31 -2.62 16.77
N PRO A 870 -7.22 -2.35 18.07
CA PRO A 870 -6.38 -3.12 18.99
C PRO A 870 -6.90 -4.55 19.24
N THR A 871 -8.13 -4.88 18.83
CA THR A 871 -8.71 -6.22 19.00
C THR A 871 -8.45 -7.16 17.82
N THR A 872 -7.69 -6.73 16.84
CA THR A 872 -7.33 -7.56 15.68
C THR A 872 -6.67 -8.86 16.11
N GLY A 873 -7.21 -9.98 15.66
CA GLY A 873 -6.69 -11.32 15.97
C GLY A 873 -6.94 -11.81 17.39
N LEU A 874 -7.80 -11.14 18.15
CA LEU A 874 -8.11 -11.49 19.53
C LEU A 874 -9.41 -12.28 19.67
N HIS A 875 -9.35 -13.34 20.47
CA HIS A 875 -10.53 -14.04 20.98
C HIS A 875 -11.27 -13.16 21.99
N PHE A 876 -12.54 -13.42 22.24
CA PHE A 876 -13.38 -12.72 23.23
C PHE A 876 -12.71 -12.55 24.60
N HIS A 877 -12.05 -13.60 25.08
CA HIS A 877 -11.34 -13.57 26.37
C HIS A 877 -10.13 -12.61 26.34
N ASP A 878 -9.38 -12.62 25.25
CA ASP A 878 -8.23 -11.71 25.08
C ASP A 878 -8.68 -10.24 25.02
N ILE A 879 -9.82 -9.99 24.39
CA ILE A 879 -10.46 -8.67 24.35
C ILE A 879 -10.85 -8.20 25.75
N GLU A 880 -11.42 -9.07 26.54
CA GLU A 880 -11.77 -8.75 27.94
C GLU A 880 -10.55 -8.33 28.77
N LEU A 881 -9.44 -9.05 28.62
CA LEU A 881 -8.17 -8.71 29.29
C LEU A 881 -7.61 -7.37 28.80
N LEU A 882 -7.61 -7.15 27.50
CA LEU A 882 -7.12 -5.89 26.91
C LEU A 882 -7.96 -4.69 27.36
N LEU A 883 -9.28 -4.84 27.44
CA LEU A 883 -10.18 -3.78 27.91
C LEU A 883 -9.91 -3.39 29.37
N LYS A 884 -9.54 -4.32 30.22
CA LYS A 884 -9.14 -4.03 31.61
C LYS A 884 -7.91 -3.10 31.65
N VAL A 885 -6.95 -3.32 30.78
CA VAL A 885 -5.76 -2.48 30.66
C VAL A 885 -6.13 -1.08 30.14
N ILE A 886 -6.94 -1.00 29.10
CA ILE A 886 -7.37 0.26 28.49
C ILE A 886 -8.18 1.11 29.47
N HIS A 887 -9.14 0.51 30.17
CA HIS A 887 -9.94 1.20 31.18
C HIS A 887 -9.08 1.69 32.35
N LYS A 888 -8.07 0.93 32.75
CA LYS A 888 -7.11 1.37 33.78
C LYS A 888 -6.32 2.61 33.33
N LEU A 889 -5.89 2.68 32.06
CA LEU A 889 -5.24 3.87 31.50
C LEU A 889 -6.12 5.09 31.59
N ARG A 890 -7.40 4.97 31.22
CA ARG A 890 -8.38 6.03 31.33
C ARG A 890 -8.57 6.48 32.78
N ASP A 891 -8.70 5.53 33.70
CA ASP A 891 -8.92 5.81 35.12
C ASP A 891 -7.75 6.58 35.78
N GLN A 892 -6.55 6.49 35.19
CA GLN A 892 -5.37 7.25 35.60
C GLN A 892 -5.37 8.70 35.08
N GLY A 893 -6.39 9.12 34.36
CA GLY A 893 -6.56 10.49 33.83
C GLY A 893 -6.19 10.64 32.36
N ASN A 894 -5.67 9.61 31.71
CA ASN A 894 -5.31 9.64 30.30
C ASN A 894 -6.54 9.68 29.41
N THR A 895 -6.38 10.24 28.21
CA THR A 895 -7.37 10.19 27.15
C THR A 895 -7.04 9.05 26.20
N VAL A 896 -8.00 8.17 25.94
CA VAL A 896 -7.83 7.04 25.04
C VAL A 896 -8.78 7.18 23.86
N VAL A 897 -8.22 7.21 22.66
CA VAL A 897 -8.96 7.24 21.39
C VAL A 897 -8.72 5.92 20.67
N ILE A 898 -9.76 5.18 20.39
CA ILE A 898 -9.68 3.87 19.73
C ILE A 898 -10.48 3.91 18.43
N ILE A 899 -9.86 3.53 17.32
CA ILE A 899 -10.57 3.20 16.09
C ILE A 899 -10.97 1.74 16.19
N GLU A 900 -12.26 1.43 16.16
CA GLU A 900 -12.72 0.06 16.39
C GLU A 900 -14.02 -0.27 15.66
N HIS A 901 -14.17 -1.54 15.30
CA HIS A 901 -15.38 -2.16 14.74
C HIS A 901 -15.99 -3.20 15.69
N ASN A 902 -15.25 -3.64 16.69
CA ASN A 902 -15.70 -4.66 17.63
C ASN A 902 -16.72 -4.06 18.60
N LEU A 903 -17.94 -4.60 18.57
CA LEU A 903 -19.04 -4.09 19.37
C LEU A 903 -18.82 -4.26 20.88
N ASP A 904 -18.05 -5.24 21.31
CA ASP A 904 -17.71 -5.46 22.71
C ASP A 904 -16.83 -4.32 23.27
N VAL A 905 -15.96 -3.78 22.45
CA VAL A 905 -15.18 -2.58 22.80
C VAL A 905 -16.04 -1.34 22.76
N ILE A 906 -16.83 -1.17 21.71
CA ILE A 906 -17.68 0.00 21.48
C ILE A 906 -18.69 0.17 22.61
N LYS A 907 -19.34 -0.90 23.06
CA LYS A 907 -20.33 -0.84 24.15
C LYS A 907 -19.73 -0.44 25.50
N THR A 908 -18.42 -0.58 25.70
CA THR A 908 -17.73 -0.20 26.94
C THR A 908 -17.20 1.24 26.92
N ALA A 909 -17.20 1.90 25.76
CA ALA A 909 -16.69 3.25 25.60
C ALA A 909 -17.52 4.29 26.35
N ASP A 910 -16.87 5.38 26.76
CA ASP A 910 -17.53 6.52 27.38
C ASP A 910 -18.18 7.44 26.34
N TRP A 911 -17.55 7.54 25.18
CA TRP A 911 -17.96 8.43 24.09
C TRP A 911 -17.76 7.76 22.75
N LEU A 912 -18.67 7.98 21.81
CA LEU A 912 -18.55 7.50 20.42
C LEU A 912 -18.59 8.67 19.44
N ILE A 913 -17.80 8.55 18.39
CA ILE A 913 -17.88 9.37 17.19
C ILE A 913 -18.07 8.40 16.02
N ASP A 914 -19.28 8.39 15.45
CA ASP A 914 -19.62 7.50 14.34
C ASP A 914 -19.50 8.25 13.02
N MET A 915 -18.70 7.70 12.12
CA MET A 915 -18.41 8.30 10.81
C MET A 915 -19.14 7.56 9.69
N GLY A 916 -19.43 8.26 8.65
CA GLY A 916 -20.12 7.72 7.49
C GLY A 916 -20.67 8.82 6.59
N PRO A 917 -21.86 8.61 5.97
CA PRO A 917 -22.73 7.43 6.05
C PRO A 917 -22.20 6.18 5.34
N GLU A 918 -21.35 6.37 4.32
CA GLU A 918 -20.77 5.31 3.51
C GLU A 918 -19.24 5.38 3.52
N GLY A 919 -18.57 4.49 2.78
CA GLY A 919 -17.14 4.53 2.56
C GLY A 919 -16.74 5.41 1.38
N GLY A 920 -15.45 5.77 1.31
CA GLY A 920 -14.89 6.54 0.20
C GLY A 920 -15.54 7.90 0.01
N ALA A 921 -15.90 8.24 -1.21
CA ALA A 921 -16.52 9.53 -1.55
C ALA A 921 -17.91 9.74 -0.89
N GLY A 922 -18.59 8.67 -0.51
CA GLY A 922 -19.86 8.73 0.22
C GLY A 922 -19.72 8.90 1.72
N GLY A 923 -18.48 8.89 2.25
CA GLY A 923 -18.17 9.01 3.67
C GLY A 923 -17.67 10.39 4.08
N GLY A 924 -16.84 10.41 5.11
CA GLY A 924 -16.13 11.61 5.55
C GLY A 924 -16.96 12.59 6.37
N GLN A 925 -18.01 12.13 6.99
CA GLN A 925 -18.88 12.93 7.88
C GLN A 925 -19.04 12.27 9.24
N VAL A 926 -19.24 13.07 10.28
CA VAL A 926 -19.70 12.58 11.59
C VAL A 926 -21.21 12.50 11.55
N ILE A 927 -21.77 11.29 11.61
CA ILE A 927 -23.20 11.04 11.51
C ILE A 927 -23.89 10.90 12.87
N ALA A 928 -23.14 10.54 13.90
CA ALA A 928 -23.61 10.46 15.27
C ALA A 928 -22.46 10.67 16.25
N ARG A 929 -22.75 11.23 17.40
CA ARG A 929 -21.82 11.42 18.52
C ARG A 929 -22.55 11.32 19.84
N GLY A 930 -21.84 11.01 20.88
CA GLY A 930 -22.38 10.94 22.23
C GLY A 930 -22.02 9.64 22.94
N THR A 931 -22.76 9.30 23.99
CA THR A 931 -22.59 8.01 24.65
C THR A 931 -23.04 6.87 23.70
N PRO A 932 -22.62 5.62 23.95
CA PRO A 932 -23.14 4.48 23.18
C PRO A 932 -24.67 4.41 23.11
N GLU A 933 -25.35 4.77 24.20
CA GLU A 933 -26.83 4.85 24.27
C GLU A 933 -27.40 5.93 23.31
N ASP A 934 -26.75 7.08 23.23
CA ASP A 934 -27.15 8.16 22.31
C ASP A 934 -26.97 7.74 20.84
N VAL A 935 -25.89 7.12 20.51
CA VAL A 935 -25.62 6.63 19.15
C VAL A 935 -26.57 5.51 18.77
N ALA A 936 -26.93 4.63 19.70
CA ALA A 936 -27.91 3.56 19.47
C ALA A 936 -29.31 4.07 19.11
N LYS A 937 -29.67 5.30 19.52
CA LYS A 937 -30.91 5.96 19.17
C LYS A 937 -30.92 6.63 17.80
N SER A 938 -29.75 6.85 17.21
CA SER A 938 -29.59 7.48 15.90
C SER A 938 -30.04 6.55 14.78
N LYS A 939 -30.99 6.98 13.97
CA LYS A 939 -31.45 6.21 12.80
C LYS A 939 -30.46 6.20 11.65
N ALA A 940 -29.59 7.18 11.58
CA ALA A 940 -28.57 7.29 10.53
C ALA A 940 -27.34 6.41 10.78
N SER A 941 -27.12 5.96 12.01
CA SER A 941 -25.94 5.19 12.41
C SER A 941 -26.15 3.70 12.20
N PHE A 942 -25.35 3.10 11.30
CA PHE A 942 -25.28 1.65 11.18
C PHE A 942 -24.72 1.01 12.44
N THR A 943 -23.70 1.60 13.04
CA THR A 943 -23.11 1.15 14.31
C THR A 943 -24.17 1.15 15.41
N GLY A 944 -24.99 2.19 15.47
CA GLY A 944 -26.10 2.28 16.44
C GLY A 944 -27.13 1.16 16.30
N LYS A 945 -27.45 0.76 15.07
CA LYS A 945 -28.38 -0.36 14.80
C LYS A 945 -27.87 -1.69 15.36
N TYR A 946 -26.59 -1.98 15.16
CA TYR A 946 -25.96 -3.22 15.65
C TYR A 946 -25.68 -3.16 17.17
N LEU A 947 -25.46 -1.96 17.71
CA LEU A 947 -25.15 -1.76 19.12
C LEU A 947 -26.40 -1.84 20.04
N ALA A 948 -27.53 -1.36 19.57
CA ALA A 948 -28.76 -1.26 20.35
C ALA A 948 -29.19 -2.60 21.02
N PRO A 949 -29.18 -3.76 20.33
CA PRO A 949 -29.50 -5.03 20.97
C PRO A 949 -28.56 -5.42 22.11
N LEU A 950 -27.29 -5.07 22.01
CA LEU A 950 -26.27 -5.40 23.02
C LEU A 950 -26.43 -4.53 24.27
N LEU A 951 -26.79 -3.28 24.13
CA LEU A 951 -27.06 -2.38 25.27
C LEU A 951 -28.32 -2.76 26.05
N LYS A 952 -29.31 -3.39 25.41
CA LYS A 952 -30.53 -3.86 26.06
C LYS A 952 -30.34 -5.16 26.86
N ARG A 953 -29.29 -5.92 26.56
CA ARG A 953 -28.98 -7.18 27.24
C ARG A 953 -28.13 -6.99 28.50
N GLY A 954 -27.68 -5.78 28.76
CA GLY A 954 -26.82 -5.39 29.90
C GLY A 954 -27.55 -5.33 31.22
#